data_89cdd45fe4200c7f7769cf31021d5f5c
#
_entry.id   89cdd45fe4200c7f7769cf31021d5f5c
#
_cell.length_a   1.000
_cell.length_b   1.000
_cell.length_c   1.000
_cell.angle_alpha   90.00
_cell.angle_beta   90.00
_cell.angle_gamma   90.00
#
_symmetry.space_group_name_H-M   'P 1'
#
loop_
_entity.id
_entity.type
_entity.pdbx_description
1 polymer ?
#
loop_
_entity_poly.entity_id
_entity_poly.type
_entity_poly.pdbx_seq_one_letter_code
_entity_poly.pdbx_strand_id
1 'polypeptide(L)'
;MNIRKYIYLMPAVLLMGLSACTVDEHKVTLEQDSPKVPELAADVVEGQLLVRFDARVSDILDKAGLTKSGSNMPMERSGILSVDEILDLVDGYQIERVFPVDARSEAKAREEGLHLWYVVRFDEKHSVEKVAADLAKLGEVSRVEYNRTLKRAAVNKATPMTAAQIASIATKSTSAKYNDSYFGFQWNLVNDGSLNPSELSKKKFVQGADVAVEKAWELTSGDPSIIVAVLDEGIDVDHEDLKGSMWINEGEIWGSHEDGDGNGYAGDIHGYNFVEDHGVIAVESLYDTGHGSHVAGVIAATNNNGLGISSIAGGNGSLPGVKIMSCQIFSGAYAGTVLEEVRAIKYAADNGAVVLQCSWGYISGAANPYEWTPQYSTDEEWLAYNVLEKKALDYFVHNAGSPDGVINGGVVVFAGGNEAAAAASYPGAYDDYVAVAATAGDFTPAVYTNYGPGTTISAPGGDQDYYYEEEYRYPSFMGEGNLGYGDLGCILSTLPKSISPSGYGYMEGTSMACPHVSGVVALGLSYAAKLKKHFTVEEIKTLLYDSATPIDEYISGTKQYRKYVIDLEESSPMQSFKMEPFKGQMGHGQVNAYAFLKAIEGAGVKMTFPNIFLDVEAQKVVDPAMYMDGTSFTVKVDDESVATAAVTNGKIIFTGVKEGQTTASVTGSRTDSFVITVRKGAEGNGWL
;
A
#
# COMPACT_ATOMS: atom_id res chain seq x y z
N MET A 1 53.38 -11.00 44.42
CA MET A 1 54.05 -12.28 44.05
C MET A 1 53.47 -12.70 42.70
N ASN A 2 54.26 -12.48 41.66
CA ASN A 2 54.31 -12.99 40.26
C ASN A 2 53.03 -13.46 39.57
N ILE A 3 52.47 -12.70 38.60
CA ILE A 3 52.84 -12.44 37.19
C ILE A 3 53.14 -13.72 36.39
N ARG A 4 52.30 -13.95 35.37
CA ARG A 4 52.79 -14.32 34.02
C ARG A 4 51.76 -13.98 32.96
N LYS A 5 52.18 -13.07 32.03
CA LYS A 5 51.58 -12.76 30.73
C LYS A 5 51.75 -13.96 29.77
N TYR A 6 50.74 -14.27 28.98
CA TYR A 6 50.92 -14.96 27.69
C TYR A 6 50.21 -14.18 26.61
N ILE A 7 51.06 -13.70 25.68
CA ILE A 7 50.69 -13.16 24.38
C ILE A 7 50.50 -14.35 23.44
N TYR A 8 49.38 -14.48 22.78
CA TYR A 8 49.22 -15.33 21.60
C TYR A 8 48.91 -14.48 20.39
N LEU A 9 49.86 -14.51 19.40
CA LEU A 9 49.66 -14.06 18.03
C LEU A 9 48.59 -14.93 17.37
N MET A 10 47.58 -14.28 16.76
CA MET A 10 46.72 -14.91 15.77
C MET A 10 47.24 -14.59 14.36
N PRO A 11 47.32 -15.58 13.45
CA PRO A 11 47.55 -15.32 12.04
C PRO A 11 46.29 -14.80 11.36
N ALA A 12 46.44 -13.75 10.57
CA ALA A 12 45.40 -13.25 9.69
C ALA A 12 45.12 -14.28 8.57
N VAL A 13 43.92 -14.86 8.56
CA VAL A 13 43.42 -15.62 7.42
C VAL A 13 42.51 -14.68 6.63
N LEU A 14 42.91 -14.38 5.41
CA LEU A 14 42.17 -13.65 4.41
C LEU A 14 41.08 -14.59 3.89
N LEU A 15 39.82 -14.42 4.30
CA LEU A 15 38.66 -15.07 3.68
C LEU A 15 38.07 -14.10 2.65
N MET A 16 38.22 -14.43 1.39
CA MET A 16 37.42 -13.85 0.30
C MET A 16 35.98 -14.27 0.51
N GLY A 17 35.13 -13.28 0.72
CA GLY A 17 33.69 -13.47 0.82
C GLY A 17 33.08 -13.80 -0.55
N LEU A 18 32.55 -14.98 -0.68
CA LEU A 18 31.49 -15.29 -1.63
C LEU A 18 30.18 -14.77 -0.99
N SER A 19 29.61 -13.72 -1.56
CA SER A 19 28.21 -13.33 -1.25
C SER A 19 27.31 -14.44 -1.77
N ALA A 20 26.97 -15.37 -0.90
CA ALA A 20 25.82 -16.23 -1.12
C ALA A 20 24.57 -15.45 -0.68
N CYS A 21 23.60 -15.32 -1.53
CA CYS A 21 22.24 -14.98 -1.13
C CYS A 21 21.82 -15.97 -0.04
N THR A 22 21.77 -15.51 1.20
CA THR A 22 21.10 -16.26 2.26
C THR A 22 19.60 -16.06 2.04
N VAL A 23 18.96 -17.00 1.38
CA VAL A 23 17.51 -17.23 1.56
C VAL A 23 17.34 -17.49 3.06
N ASP A 24 16.42 -16.78 3.66
CA ASP A 24 16.17 -16.84 5.10
C ASP A 24 15.64 -18.24 5.47
N GLU A 25 16.56 -19.15 5.84
CA GLU A 25 16.24 -20.56 6.17
C GLU A 25 15.23 -20.65 7.32
N HIS A 26 15.06 -19.59 8.11
CA HIS A 26 14.13 -19.58 9.25
C HIS A 26 12.66 -19.44 8.79
N LYS A 27 12.41 -18.65 7.72
CA LYS A 27 11.05 -18.45 7.18
C LYS A 27 10.52 -19.70 6.47
N VAL A 28 11.39 -20.47 5.82
CA VAL A 28 11.02 -21.73 5.13
C VAL A 28 10.61 -22.81 6.14
N THR A 29 11.20 -22.82 7.33
CA THR A 29 10.89 -23.82 8.38
C THR A 29 9.50 -23.63 8.98
N LEU A 30 9.07 -22.38 9.24
CA LEU A 30 7.77 -22.09 9.84
C LEU A 30 6.59 -22.55 8.97
N GLU A 31 6.70 -22.38 7.65
CA GLU A 31 5.66 -22.82 6.70
C GLU A 31 5.55 -24.36 6.63
N GLN A 32 6.65 -25.10 6.81
CA GLN A 32 6.68 -26.56 6.79
C GLN A 32 6.10 -27.21 8.06
N ASP A 33 6.17 -26.53 9.19
CA ASP A 33 5.71 -27.04 10.48
C ASP A 33 4.22 -26.72 10.77
N SER A 34 3.58 -25.89 9.94
CA SER A 34 2.16 -25.56 10.10
C SER A 34 1.26 -26.76 9.76
N PRO A 35 0.15 -26.97 10.50
CA PRO A 35 -0.77 -28.06 10.23
C PRO A 35 -1.41 -27.92 8.84
N LYS A 36 -1.68 -29.03 8.16
CA LYS A 36 -2.32 -29.02 6.81
C LYS A 36 -3.69 -28.32 6.80
N VAL A 37 -4.39 -28.32 7.94
CA VAL A 37 -5.66 -27.61 8.14
C VAL A 37 -5.54 -26.86 9.45
N PRO A 38 -5.76 -25.53 9.48
CA PRO A 38 -5.82 -24.77 10.73
C PRO A 38 -7.05 -25.16 11.56
N GLU A 39 -7.08 -24.73 12.82
CA GLU A 39 -8.29 -24.85 13.63
C GLU A 39 -9.43 -24.00 13.05
N LEU A 40 -10.68 -24.45 13.28
CA LEU A 40 -11.85 -23.72 12.77
C LEU A 40 -12.01 -22.40 13.54
N ALA A 41 -11.98 -21.27 12.84
CA ALA A 41 -12.23 -19.94 13.38
C ALA A 41 -13.71 -19.55 13.27
N ALA A 42 -14.13 -18.57 14.06
CA ALA A 42 -15.53 -18.12 14.09
C ALA A 42 -15.94 -17.26 12.86
N ASP A 43 -14.97 -16.78 12.08
CA ASP A 43 -15.12 -15.89 10.93
C ASP A 43 -15.00 -16.62 9.56
N VAL A 44 -15.12 -17.94 9.58
CA VAL A 44 -15.07 -18.79 8.38
C VAL A 44 -16.29 -18.57 7.49
N VAL A 45 -16.06 -18.49 6.19
CA VAL A 45 -17.11 -18.46 5.16
C VAL A 45 -17.55 -19.90 4.89
N GLU A 46 -18.81 -20.20 5.17
CA GLU A 46 -19.38 -21.52 4.92
C GLU A 46 -19.39 -21.86 3.41
N GLY A 47 -19.19 -23.12 3.09
CA GLY A 47 -19.22 -23.60 1.71
C GLY A 47 -17.99 -23.20 0.86
N GLN A 48 -16.92 -22.64 1.46
CA GLN A 48 -15.73 -22.23 0.74
C GLN A 48 -14.45 -22.70 1.44
N LEU A 49 -13.53 -23.26 0.67
CA LEU A 49 -12.19 -23.64 1.10
C LEU A 49 -11.14 -23.14 0.12
N LEU A 50 -9.98 -22.76 0.64
CA LEU A 50 -8.79 -22.41 -0.13
C LEU A 50 -7.83 -23.62 -0.07
N VAL A 51 -7.63 -24.28 -1.20
CA VAL A 51 -6.93 -25.55 -1.26
C VAL A 51 -5.64 -25.40 -2.07
N ARG A 52 -4.51 -25.73 -1.45
CA ARG A 52 -3.24 -25.84 -2.16
C ARG A 52 -3.02 -27.29 -2.56
N PHE A 53 -2.94 -27.53 -3.84
CA PHE A 53 -2.58 -28.84 -4.37
C PHE A 53 -1.07 -29.06 -4.35
N ASP A 54 -0.67 -30.31 -4.36
CA ASP A 54 0.73 -30.71 -4.52
C ASP A 54 1.20 -30.45 -5.96
N ALA A 55 2.43 -29.99 -6.14
CA ALA A 55 2.98 -29.67 -7.46
C ALA A 55 2.94 -30.84 -8.45
N ARG A 56 2.95 -32.10 -7.97
CA ARG A 56 2.87 -33.30 -8.79
C ARG A 56 1.58 -33.42 -9.60
N VAL A 57 0.51 -32.75 -9.19
CA VAL A 57 -0.79 -32.79 -9.89
C VAL A 57 -1.08 -31.54 -10.72
N SER A 58 -0.15 -30.58 -10.77
CA SER A 58 -0.31 -29.32 -11.52
C SER A 58 -0.74 -29.54 -12.96
N ASP A 59 -0.08 -30.46 -13.69
CA ASP A 59 -0.40 -30.79 -15.10
C ASP A 59 -1.83 -31.31 -15.28
N ILE A 60 -2.39 -31.99 -14.28
CA ILE A 60 -3.76 -32.51 -14.32
C ILE A 60 -4.75 -31.38 -14.20
N LEU A 61 -4.52 -30.48 -13.23
CA LEU A 61 -5.35 -29.30 -12.98
C LEU A 61 -5.32 -28.34 -14.17
N ASP A 62 -4.14 -28.07 -14.74
CA ASP A 62 -3.99 -27.23 -15.93
C ASP A 62 -4.79 -27.80 -17.12
N LYS A 63 -4.76 -29.12 -17.35
CA LYS A 63 -5.53 -29.76 -18.41
C LYS A 63 -7.04 -29.70 -18.14
N ALA A 64 -7.49 -29.87 -16.90
CA ALA A 64 -8.90 -29.75 -16.55
C ALA A 64 -9.42 -28.31 -16.80
N GLY A 65 -8.63 -27.29 -16.48
CA GLY A 65 -8.94 -25.88 -16.76
C GLY A 65 -8.96 -25.52 -18.25
N LEU A 66 -8.05 -26.09 -19.05
CA LEU A 66 -7.93 -25.82 -20.49
C LEU A 66 -9.09 -26.41 -21.34
N THR A 67 -9.83 -27.40 -20.83
CA THR A 67 -10.95 -28.00 -21.58
C THR A 67 -12.15 -27.07 -21.75
N LYS A 68 -12.19 -25.92 -21.05
CA LYS A 68 -13.21 -24.87 -21.18
C LYS A 68 -12.56 -23.58 -21.70
N SER A 69 -12.15 -23.58 -22.97
CA SER A 69 -11.75 -22.42 -23.80
C SER A 69 -11.32 -21.14 -23.04
N GLY A 70 -10.07 -21.05 -22.61
CA GLY A 70 -9.35 -19.78 -22.43
C GLY A 70 -9.83 -18.81 -21.35
N SER A 71 -10.80 -19.16 -20.51
CA SER A 71 -11.32 -18.33 -19.44
C SER A 71 -11.13 -18.98 -18.07
N ASN A 72 -10.94 -18.16 -17.04
CA ASN A 72 -10.90 -18.57 -15.63
C ASN A 72 -12.26 -19.09 -15.12
N MET A 73 -12.98 -19.88 -15.92
CA MET A 73 -14.28 -20.41 -15.55
C MET A 73 -14.15 -21.54 -14.52
N PRO A 74 -15.03 -21.60 -13.52
CA PRO A 74 -15.05 -22.68 -12.54
C PRO A 74 -15.14 -24.04 -13.21
N MET A 75 -14.35 -24.99 -12.74
CA MET A 75 -14.37 -26.40 -13.17
C MET A 75 -15.38 -27.17 -12.33
N GLU A 76 -16.12 -28.09 -12.97
CA GLU A 76 -17.01 -29.01 -12.27
C GLU A 76 -16.28 -30.25 -11.74
N ARG A 77 -15.02 -30.48 -12.19
CA ARG A 77 -14.15 -31.58 -11.76
C ARG A 77 -12.69 -31.17 -11.80
N SER A 78 -11.93 -31.59 -10.80
CA SER A 78 -10.49 -31.34 -10.73
C SER A 78 -9.70 -32.22 -11.72
N GLY A 79 -10.26 -33.35 -12.16
CA GLY A 79 -9.56 -34.38 -12.89
C GLY A 79 -8.69 -35.28 -12.00
N ILE A 80 -8.67 -35.07 -10.70
CA ILE A 80 -7.99 -35.88 -9.70
C ILE A 80 -9.03 -36.74 -9.01
N LEU A 81 -9.04 -38.03 -9.31
CA LEU A 81 -10.10 -38.95 -8.89
C LEU A 81 -10.36 -38.94 -7.38
N SER A 82 -9.32 -38.95 -6.56
CA SER A 82 -9.42 -38.95 -5.11
C SER A 82 -10.05 -37.68 -4.56
N VAL A 83 -9.80 -36.50 -5.20
CA VAL A 83 -10.40 -35.23 -4.87
C VAL A 83 -11.87 -35.18 -5.30
N ASP A 84 -12.12 -35.59 -6.56
CA ASP A 84 -13.48 -35.62 -7.12
C ASP A 84 -14.41 -36.57 -6.33
N GLU A 85 -13.91 -37.72 -5.84
CA GLU A 85 -14.68 -38.66 -5.00
C GLU A 85 -15.11 -38.02 -3.66
N ILE A 86 -14.28 -37.18 -3.05
CA ILE A 86 -14.67 -36.42 -1.81
C ILE A 86 -15.68 -35.35 -2.16
N LEU A 87 -15.43 -34.57 -3.22
CA LEU A 87 -16.28 -33.46 -3.60
C LEU A 87 -17.62 -33.91 -4.21
N ASP A 88 -17.72 -35.11 -4.80
CA ASP A 88 -18.99 -35.70 -5.24
C ASP A 88 -19.95 -36.01 -4.05
N LEU A 89 -19.43 -35.99 -2.80
CA LEU A 89 -20.25 -36.14 -1.58
C LEU A 89 -20.90 -34.83 -1.10
N VAL A 90 -20.47 -33.69 -1.68
CA VAL A 90 -20.97 -32.36 -1.34
C VAL A 90 -21.58 -31.73 -2.60
N ASP A 91 -22.86 -31.81 -2.74
CA ASP A 91 -23.62 -31.47 -3.94
C ASP A 91 -23.16 -30.15 -4.62
N GLY A 92 -23.01 -30.19 -5.94
CA GLY A 92 -22.87 -28.99 -6.76
C GLY A 92 -21.58 -28.19 -6.56
N TYR A 93 -20.45 -28.86 -6.30
CA TYR A 93 -19.17 -28.16 -6.10
C TYR A 93 -18.61 -27.52 -7.37
N GLN A 94 -17.78 -26.49 -7.16
CA GLN A 94 -17.00 -25.79 -8.18
C GLN A 94 -15.56 -25.62 -7.70
N ILE A 95 -14.60 -25.72 -8.62
CA ILE A 95 -13.18 -25.48 -8.34
C ILE A 95 -12.68 -24.44 -9.34
N GLU A 96 -12.00 -23.42 -8.86
CA GLU A 96 -11.32 -22.43 -9.72
C GLU A 96 -9.97 -22.04 -9.13
N ARG A 97 -9.05 -21.58 -9.96
CA ARG A 97 -7.80 -20.99 -9.45
C ARG A 97 -8.10 -19.78 -8.59
N VAL A 98 -7.41 -19.66 -7.45
CA VAL A 98 -7.47 -18.42 -6.64
C VAL A 98 -7.04 -17.23 -7.49
N PHE A 99 -5.94 -17.38 -8.22
CA PHE A 99 -5.40 -16.34 -9.08
C PHE A 99 -5.71 -16.65 -10.55
N PRO A 100 -6.39 -15.76 -11.27
CA PRO A 100 -6.57 -15.85 -12.70
C PRO A 100 -5.25 -16.04 -13.44
N VAL A 101 -5.30 -16.67 -14.62
CA VAL A 101 -4.13 -16.83 -15.48
C VAL A 101 -3.90 -15.52 -16.23
N ASP A 102 -2.80 -14.86 -15.95
CA ASP A 102 -2.29 -13.72 -16.70
C ASP A 102 -0.99 -14.12 -17.38
N ALA A 103 -0.97 -14.13 -18.71
CA ALA A 103 0.20 -14.54 -19.49
C ALA A 103 1.46 -13.70 -19.19
N ARG A 104 1.30 -12.45 -18.72
CA ARG A 104 2.40 -11.53 -18.38
C ARG A 104 3.12 -11.97 -17.13
N SER A 105 2.41 -12.55 -16.15
CA SER A 105 2.92 -12.88 -14.81
C SER A 105 2.87 -14.37 -14.47
N GLU A 106 2.29 -15.25 -15.31
CA GLU A 106 2.11 -16.68 -15.02
C GLU A 106 3.43 -17.39 -14.65
N ALA A 107 4.55 -17.03 -15.28
CA ALA A 107 5.84 -17.62 -14.96
C ALA A 107 6.25 -17.33 -13.51
N LYS A 108 6.11 -16.08 -13.05
CA LYS A 108 6.37 -15.66 -11.67
C LYS A 108 5.39 -16.32 -10.69
N ALA A 109 4.10 -16.36 -11.04
CA ALA A 109 3.07 -17.01 -10.23
C ALA A 109 3.37 -18.51 -10.02
N ARG A 110 3.94 -19.18 -11.04
CA ARG A 110 4.37 -20.57 -10.94
C ARG A 110 5.63 -20.74 -10.09
N GLU A 111 6.59 -19.85 -10.21
CA GLU A 111 7.80 -19.85 -9.39
C GLU A 111 7.46 -19.72 -7.90
N GLU A 112 6.53 -18.84 -7.56
CA GLU A 112 6.04 -18.62 -6.18
C GLU A 112 5.02 -19.66 -5.71
N GLY A 113 4.59 -20.57 -6.59
CA GLY A 113 3.64 -21.63 -6.27
C GLY A 113 2.18 -21.17 -6.13
N LEU A 114 1.85 -19.94 -6.56
CA LEU A 114 0.49 -19.38 -6.51
C LEU A 114 -0.48 -20.13 -7.43
N HIS A 115 0.00 -20.71 -8.52
CA HIS A 115 -0.78 -21.51 -9.47
C HIS A 115 -1.35 -22.81 -8.87
N LEU A 116 -0.89 -23.21 -7.68
CA LEU A 116 -1.33 -24.41 -6.97
C LEU A 116 -2.52 -24.16 -6.05
N TRP A 117 -2.91 -22.90 -5.85
CA TRP A 117 -4.02 -22.52 -4.99
C TRP A 117 -5.34 -22.42 -5.75
N TYR A 118 -6.35 -23.07 -5.20
CA TYR A 118 -7.70 -23.13 -5.75
C TYR A 118 -8.73 -22.81 -4.68
N VAL A 119 -9.82 -22.14 -5.06
CA VAL A 119 -11.01 -22.03 -4.22
C VAL A 119 -11.95 -23.17 -4.61
N VAL A 120 -12.42 -23.90 -3.61
CA VAL A 120 -13.44 -24.95 -3.73
C VAL A 120 -14.71 -24.43 -3.10
N ARG A 121 -15.78 -24.29 -3.89
CA ARG A 121 -17.11 -23.87 -3.43
C ARG A 121 -18.05 -25.07 -3.46
N PHE A 122 -18.89 -25.20 -2.44
CA PHE A 122 -19.88 -26.26 -2.31
C PHE A 122 -21.09 -25.78 -1.49
N ASP A 123 -22.17 -26.57 -1.44
CA ASP A 123 -23.40 -26.21 -0.72
C ASP A 123 -23.13 -26.04 0.79
N GLU A 124 -23.49 -24.89 1.35
CA GLU A 124 -23.31 -24.48 2.76
C GLU A 124 -23.95 -25.42 3.80
N LYS A 125 -24.86 -26.32 3.38
CA LYS A 125 -25.42 -27.36 4.26
C LYS A 125 -24.38 -28.40 4.70
N HIS A 126 -23.23 -28.49 4.02
CA HIS A 126 -22.15 -29.39 4.37
C HIS A 126 -21.15 -28.70 5.30
N SER A 127 -20.70 -29.39 6.34
CA SER A 127 -19.70 -28.88 7.27
C SER A 127 -18.37 -28.60 6.56
N VAL A 128 -17.97 -27.32 6.53
CA VAL A 128 -16.71 -26.88 5.96
C VAL A 128 -15.51 -27.55 6.64
N GLU A 129 -15.56 -27.74 7.98
CA GLU A 129 -14.53 -28.43 8.75
C GLU A 129 -14.36 -29.90 8.30
N LYS A 130 -15.47 -30.60 8.08
CA LYS A 130 -15.43 -31.99 7.64
C LYS A 130 -14.83 -32.12 6.23
N VAL A 131 -15.25 -31.28 5.29
CA VAL A 131 -14.73 -31.29 3.92
C VAL A 131 -13.24 -30.96 3.93
N ALA A 132 -12.82 -29.94 4.70
CA ALA A 132 -11.42 -29.59 4.86
C ALA A 132 -10.58 -30.76 5.40
N ALA A 133 -11.07 -31.42 6.47
CA ALA A 133 -10.40 -32.57 7.07
C ALA A 133 -10.31 -33.78 6.13
N ASP A 134 -11.31 -34.01 5.27
CA ASP A 134 -11.30 -35.10 4.32
C ASP A 134 -10.34 -34.80 3.15
N LEU A 135 -10.33 -33.58 2.60
CA LEU A 135 -9.37 -33.17 1.56
C LEU A 135 -7.93 -33.22 2.07
N ALA A 136 -7.66 -32.80 3.29
CA ALA A 136 -6.32 -32.78 3.87
C ALA A 136 -5.69 -34.17 4.07
N LYS A 137 -6.49 -35.24 4.06
CA LYS A 137 -5.98 -36.63 4.11
C LYS A 137 -5.34 -37.08 2.79
N LEU A 138 -5.66 -36.40 1.70
CA LEU A 138 -5.15 -36.75 0.38
C LEU A 138 -3.67 -36.38 0.23
N GLY A 139 -2.92 -37.21 -0.48
CA GLY A 139 -1.53 -36.92 -0.82
C GLY A 139 -1.36 -35.87 -1.90
N GLU A 140 -2.41 -35.60 -2.66
CA GLU A 140 -2.51 -34.61 -3.72
C GLU A 140 -2.83 -33.19 -3.19
N VAL A 141 -3.19 -33.07 -1.91
CA VAL A 141 -3.47 -31.82 -1.22
C VAL A 141 -2.34 -31.53 -0.25
N SER A 142 -1.67 -30.42 -0.43
CA SER A 142 -0.58 -29.98 0.46
C SER A 142 -1.07 -29.15 1.64
N ARG A 143 -2.14 -28.34 1.44
CA ARG A 143 -2.76 -27.51 2.49
C ARG A 143 -4.23 -27.24 2.17
N VAL A 144 -5.02 -27.01 3.21
CA VAL A 144 -6.39 -26.49 3.15
C VAL A 144 -6.49 -25.33 4.13
N GLU A 145 -6.95 -24.17 3.69
CA GLU A 145 -7.28 -23.04 4.54
C GLU A 145 -8.75 -22.71 4.43
N TYR A 146 -9.30 -22.15 5.49
CA TYR A 146 -10.66 -21.63 5.47
C TYR A 146 -10.64 -20.25 4.81
N ASN A 147 -11.56 -19.98 3.88
CA ASN A 147 -11.82 -18.61 3.49
C ASN A 147 -12.48 -17.90 4.68
N ARG A 148 -11.93 -16.77 5.10
CA ARG A 148 -12.36 -16.06 6.30
C ARG A 148 -12.72 -14.62 5.96
N THR A 149 -13.69 -14.08 6.68
CA THR A 149 -14.08 -12.69 6.56
C THR A 149 -13.01 -11.79 7.15
N LEU A 150 -12.56 -10.82 6.37
CA LEU A 150 -11.67 -9.77 6.84
C LEU A 150 -12.44 -8.82 7.76
N LYS A 151 -11.82 -8.41 8.85
CA LYS A 151 -12.37 -7.37 9.72
C LYS A 151 -11.55 -6.11 9.52
N ARG A 152 -12.22 -5.06 9.10
CA ARG A 152 -11.62 -3.74 9.12
C ARG A 152 -11.36 -3.33 10.57
N ALA A 153 -10.19 -2.75 10.86
CA ALA A 153 -9.95 -2.09 12.14
C ALA A 153 -11.08 -1.07 12.40
N ALA A 154 -11.54 -0.97 13.65
CA ALA A 154 -12.64 -0.04 13.98
C ALA A 154 -12.27 1.37 13.49
N VAL A 155 -13.09 1.90 12.60
CA VAL A 155 -12.91 3.22 12.02
C VAL A 155 -13.92 4.15 12.65
N ASN A 156 -13.47 5.28 13.17
CA ASN A 156 -14.39 6.34 13.57
C ASN A 156 -15.15 6.82 12.33
N LYS A 157 -16.42 7.13 12.52
CA LYS A 157 -17.26 7.62 11.44
C LYS A 157 -16.67 8.92 10.88
N ALA A 158 -16.69 9.05 9.56
CA ALA A 158 -16.28 10.29 8.89
C ALA A 158 -17.14 11.49 9.38
N THR A 159 -16.48 12.58 9.71
CA THR A 159 -17.13 13.84 10.07
C THR A 159 -17.07 14.82 8.88
N PRO A 160 -18.18 15.08 8.16
CA PRO A 160 -18.23 16.03 7.05
C PRO A 160 -17.79 17.44 7.48
N MET A 161 -17.14 18.17 6.58
CA MET A 161 -16.87 19.60 6.80
C MET A 161 -18.17 20.37 6.97
N THR A 162 -18.25 21.22 7.99
CA THR A 162 -19.41 22.04 8.24
C THR A 162 -19.50 23.25 7.31
N ALA A 163 -20.72 23.76 7.06
CA ALA A 163 -20.93 24.98 6.28
C ALA A 163 -20.14 26.18 6.84
N ALA A 164 -19.91 26.24 8.16
CA ALA A 164 -19.15 27.29 8.79
C ALA A 164 -17.64 27.17 8.54
N GLN A 165 -17.10 25.97 8.57
CA GLN A 165 -15.71 25.72 8.17
C GLN A 165 -15.51 26.17 6.73
N ILE A 166 -16.39 25.76 5.80
CA ILE A 166 -16.36 26.17 4.39
C ILE A 166 -16.46 27.70 4.26
N ALA A 167 -17.36 28.36 4.97
CA ALA A 167 -17.53 29.81 4.93
C ALA A 167 -16.31 30.58 5.52
N SER A 168 -15.63 30.03 6.52
CA SER A 168 -14.44 30.65 7.13
C SER A 168 -13.25 30.71 6.15
N ILE A 169 -13.21 29.85 5.17
CA ILE A 169 -12.16 29.81 4.13
C ILE A 169 -12.20 31.04 3.25
N ALA A 170 -13.39 31.49 2.89
CA ALA A 170 -13.58 32.69 2.06
C ALA A 170 -12.98 33.96 2.70
N THR A 171 -12.68 33.92 4.01
CA THR A 171 -12.13 35.06 4.78
C THR A 171 -10.64 34.91 5.11
N LYS A 172 -10.05 33.69 4.99
CA LYS A 172 -8.62 33.46 5.18
C LYS A 172 -7.90 33.55 3.84
N SER A 173 -6.96 34.48 3.73
CA SER A 173 -6.05 34.55 2.59
C SER A 173 -5.30 33.20 2.49
N THR A 174 -5.50 32.46 1.42
CA THR A 174 -4.66 31.32 1.08
C THR A 174 -3.20 31.77 1.02
N SER A 175 -2.28 30.98 1.56
CA SER A 175 -0.85 31.20 1.34
C SER A 175 -0.63 31.30 -0.17
N ALA A 176 0.10 32.32 -0.63
CA ALA A 176 0.38 32.53 -2.06
C ALA A 176 1.14 31.34 -2.71
N LYS A 177 1.61 30.37 -1.91
CA LYS A 177 2.38 29.21 -2.32
C LYS A 177 1.49 27.99 -2.66
N TYR A 178 0.33 27.83 -1.96
CA TYR A 178 -0.61 26.72 -2.15
C TYR A 178 -2.01 27.29 -2.30
N ASN A 179 -2.72 26.89 -3.37
CA ASN A 179 -4.01 27.48 -3.73
C ASN A 179 -5.23 26.59 -3.42
N ASP A 180 -5.01 25.39 -2.86
CA ASP A 180 -6.08 24.47 -2.51
C ASP A 180 -6.87 25.02 -1.32
N SER A 181 -8.19 25.09 -1.47
CA SER A 181 -9.06 25.89 -0.62
C SER A 181 -9.00 25.52 0.86
N TYR A 182 -8.74 24.25 1.17
CA TYR A 182 -8.75 23.71 2.54
C TYR A 182 -7.36 23.42 3.10
N PHE A 183 -6.28 23.73 2.36
CA PHE A 183 -4.91 23.50 2.79
C PHE A 183 -4.60 24.02 4.20
N GLY A 184 -5.13 25.17 4.57
CA GLY A 184 -4.92 25.77 5.89
C GLY A 184 -5.51 24.98 7.08
N PHE A 185 -6.26 23.89 6.83
CA PHE A 185 -6.76 22.94 7.84
C PHE A 185 -5.97 21.64 7.89
N GLN A 186 -4.98 21.46 7.03
CA GLN A 186 -4.19 20.25 6.91
C GLN A 186 -2.87 20.36 7.71
N TRP A 187 -2.99 20.36 9.04
CA TRP A 187 -1.83 20.39 9.94
C TRP A 187 -0.87 19.21 9.73
N ASN A 188 -1.39 18.09 9.26
CA ASN A 188 -0.63 16.87 8.95
C ASN A 188 0.40 17.09 7.84
N LEU A 189 0.17 18.03 6.93
CA LEU A 189 1.08 18.40 5.85
C LEU A 189 2.03 19.53 6.24
N VAL A 190 1.48 20.58 6.87
CA VAL A 190 2.25 21.75 7.37
C VAL A 190 1.66 22.22 8.69
N ASN A 191 2.42 22.05 9.76
CA ASN A 191 2.04 22.45 11.10
C ASN A 191 2.95 23.57 11.60
N ASP A 192 2.49 24.81 11.50
CA ASP A 192 3.20 25.99 12.00
C ASP A 192 2.82 26.34 13.46
N GLY A 193 1.96 25.52 14.09
CA GLY A 193 1.45 25.71 15.45
C GLY A 193 0.36 26.79 15.56
N SER A 194 -0.06 27.42 14.46
CA SER A 194 -1.06 28.50 14.47
C SER A 194 -2.50 28.01 14.44
N LEU A 195 -2.74 26.81 13.88
CA LEU A 195 -4.07 26.20 13.85
C LEU A 195 -4.44 25.76 15.28
N ASN A 196 -5.62 26.18 15.72
CA ASN A 196 -6.18 25.70 16.97
C ASN A 196 -7.07 24.51 16.67
N PRO A 197 -6.90 23.37 17.37
CA PRO A 197 -7.77 22.19 17.19
C PRO A 197 -9.22 22.50 17.55
N SER A 198 -9.43 23.49 18.42
CA SER A 198 -10.72 24.08 18.74
C SER A 198 -10.49 25.48 19.33
N GLU A 199 -11.41 26.44 19.14
CA GLU A 199 -11.29 27.81 19.68
C GLU A 199 -11.24 27.85 21.21
N LEU A 200 -11.85 26.87 21.89
CA LEU A 200 -11.89 26.77 23.34
C LEU A 200 -10.83 25.84 23.92
N SER A 201 -10.19 24.99 23.08
CA SER A 201 -9.17 24.07 23.55
C SER A 201 -7.94 24.80 24.08
N LYS A 202 -7.48 24.37 25.25
CA LYS A 202 -6.18 24.77 25.79
C LYS A 202 -5.02 23.99 25.19
N LYS A 203 -5.32 22.91 24.50
CA LYS A 203 -4.38 22.04 23.81
C LYS A 203 -3.96 22.73 22.51
N LYS A 204 -2.70 22.63 22.16
CA LYS A 204 -2.12 23.30 21.01
C LYS A 204 -1.42 22.31 20.12
N PHE A 205 -1.42 22.60 18.86
CA PHE A 205 -0.51 21.95 17.93
C PHE A 205 0.92 22.39 18.19
N VAL A 206 1.87 21.51 17.91
CA VAL A 206 3.31 21.78 18.04
C VAL A 206 3.90 21.98 16.65
N GLN A 207 4.58 23.08 16.44
CA GLN A 207 5.21 23.38 15.16
C GLN A 207 6.12 22.22 14.71
N GLY A 208 5.95 21.78 13.47
CA GLY A 208 6.69 20.69 12.87
C GLY A 208 6.14 19.29 13.18
N ALA A 209 5.04 19.19 13.98
CA ALA A 209 4.34 17.92 14.14
C ALA A 209 3.50 17.61 12.89
N ASP A 210 4.19 17.44 11.77
CA ASP A 210 3.68 17.15 10.42
C ASP A 210 4.63 16.18 9.71
N VAL A 211 4.38 15.85 8.45
CA VAL A 211 5.23 14.95 7.66
C VAL A 211 6.38 15.67 6.94
N ALA A 212 6.63 16.95 7.21
CA ALA A 212 7.69 17.77 6.61
C ALA A 212 7.65 17.79 5.06
N VAL A 213 6.45 17.74 4.46
CA VAL A 213 6.30 17.61 3.01
C VAL A 213 6.57 18.92 2.25
N GLU A 214 6.38 20.09 2.90
CA GLU A 214 6.53 21.38 2.24
C GLU A 214 7.91 21.57 1.58
N LYS A 215 8.98 21.17 2.27
CA LYS A 215 10.34 21.19 1.71
C LYS A 215 10.59 20.07 0.72
N ALA A 216 9.93 18.92 0.88
CA ALA A 216 10.03 17.82 -0.06
C ALA A 216 9.46 18.20 -1.43
N TRP A 217 8.38 18.99 -1.49
CA TRP A 217 7.82 19.48 -2.76
C TRP A 217 8.73 20.44 -3.54
N GLU A 218 9.78 20.98 -2.95
CA GLU A 218 10.82 21.70 -3.68
C GLU A 218 11.71 20.75 -4.51
N LEU A 219 11.77 19.47 -4.12
CA LEU A 219 12.54 18.42 -4.82
C LEU A 219 11.69 17.68 -5.85
N THR A 220 10.51 17.25 -5.48
CA THR A 220 9.50 16.60 -6.34
C THR A 220 8.13 16.72 -5.70
N SER A 221 7.08 16.65 -6.50
CA SER A 221 5.67 16.60 -6.04
C SER A 221 4.95 15.30 -6.41
N GLY A 222 5.67 14.33 -6.96
CA GLY A 222 5.17 13.05 -7.45
C GLY A 222 5.61 12.79 -8.90
N ASP A 223 5.36 11.56 -9.36
CA ASP A 223 5.60 11.10 -10.73
C ASP A 223 4.51 10.09 -11.11
N PRO A 224 3.83 10.24 -12.26
CA PRO A 224 2.74 9.34 -12.66
C PRO A 224 3.16 7.91 -12.98
N SER A 225 4.45 7.63 -13.10
CA SER A 225 4.97 6.27 -13.23
C SER A 225 4.95 5.48 -11.92
N ILE A 226 4.73 6.15 -10.78
CA ILE A 226 4.63 5.52 -9.47
C ILE A 226 3.17 5.27 -9.16
N ILE A 227 2.80 4.00 -8.98
CA ILE A 227 1.44 3.55 -8.71
C ILE A 227 1.35 3.06 -7.26
N VAL A 228 0.37 3.57 -6.54
CA VAL A 228 -0.01 3.12 -5.20
C VAL A 228 -1.34 2.37 -5.31
N ALA A 229 -1.36 1.08 -4.99
CA ALA A 229 -2.58 0.33 -4.89
C ALA A 229 -3.20 0.50 -3.50
N VAL A 230 -4.44 0.93 -3.45
CA VAL A 230 -5.20 1.12 -2.20
C VAL A 230 -6.17 -0.05 -2.05
N LEU A 231 -5.87 -0.94 -1.11
CA LEU A 231 -6.71 -2.08 -0.74
C LEU A 231 -7.65 -1.64 0.39
N ASP A 232 -8.87 -1.25 0.03
CA ASP A 232 -9.81 -0.62 0.97
C ASP A 232 -11.28 -0.74 0.50
N GLU A 233 -12.18 0.13 0.98
CA GLU A 233 -13.45 0.41 0.32
C GLU A 233 -13.21 1.01 -1.08
N GLY A 234 -14.25 1.06 -1.91
CA GLY A 234 -14.20 1.75 -3.19
C GLY A 234 -13.78 3.21 -3.07
N ILE A 235 -13.02 3.69 -4.03
CA ILE A 235 -12.62 5.09 -4.16
C ILE A 235 -13.63 5.80 -5.07
N ASP A 236 -14.07 7.01 -4.71
CA ASP A 236 -14.83 7.88 -5.60
C ASP A 236 -13.91 8.35 -6.76
N VAL A 237 -13.85 7.54 -7.82
CA VAL A 237 -12.97 7.76 -8.99
C VAL A 237 -13.32 9.04 -9.77
N ASP A 238 -14.55 9.56 -9.61
CA ASP A 238 -15.03 10.80 -10.22
C ASP A 238 -14.86 12.03 -9.31
N HIS A 239 -14.37 11.84 -8.09
CA HIS A 239 -14.15 12.94 -7.15
C HIS A 239 -13.27 14.02 -7.77
N GLU A 240 -13.69 15.28 -7.68
CA GLU A 240 -13.06 16.42 -8.38
C GLU A 240 -11.57 16.59 -8.07
N ASP A 241 -11.11 16.15 -6.91
CA ASP A 241 -9.73 16.23 -6.44
C ASP A 241 -8.93 14.93 -6.62
N LEU A 242 -9.58 13.79 -6.96
CA LEU A 242 -8.94 12.49 -7.14
C LEU A 242 -8.86 12.02 -8.58
N LYS A 243 -9.84 12.36 -9.42
CA LYS A 243 -9.97 11.82 -10.79
C LYS A 243 -8.70 11.98 -11.65
N GLY A 244 -7.92 13.04 -11.43
CA GLY A 244 -6.65 13.27 -12.12
C GLY A 244 -5.51 12.37 -11.68
N SER A 245 -5.63 11.79 -10.49
CA SER A 245 -4.64 10.90 -9.89
C SER A 245 -4.99 9.42 -10.01
N MET A 246 -6.18 9.09 -10.54
CA MET A 246 -6.55 7.69 -10.74
C MET A 246 -5.64 7.03 -11.78
N TRP A 247 -5.23 5.79 -11.48
CA TRP A 247 -4.60 4.91 -12.45
C TRP A 247 -5.60 4.54 -13.54
N ILE A 248 -5.09 4.32 -14.75
CA ILE A 248 -5.91 3.91 -15.91
C ILE A 248 -5.26 2.67 -16.51
N ASN A 249 -6.02 1.57 -16.58
CA ASN A 249 -5.65 0.43 -17.40
C ASN A 249 -5.91 0.76 -18.88
N GLU A 250 -4.84 1.07 -19.60
CA GLU A 250 -4.93 1.41 -21.04
C GLU A 250 -5.26 0.17 -21.92
N GLY A 251 -5.17 -1.03 -21.36
CA GLY A 251 -5.57 -2.27 -22.03
C GLY A 251 -7.09 -2.44 -22.12
N GLU A 252 -7.84 -1.71 -21.29
CA GLU A 252 -9.28 -1.80 -21.19
C GLU A 252 -10.01 -0.76 -22.03
N ILE A 253 -11.21 -1.12 -22.49
CA ILE A 253 -12.08 -0.21 -23.25
C ILE A 253 -13.20 0.30 -22.34
N TRP A 254 -13.26 1.61 -22.13
CA TRP A 254 -14.29 2.25 -21.31
C TRP A 254 -15.70 1.79 -21.71
N GLY A 255 -16.45 1.29 -20.73
CA GLY A 255 -17.82 0.79 -20.93
C GLY A 255 -17.91 -0.60 -21.57
N SER A 256 -16.78 -1.27 -21.84
CA SER A 256 -16.74 -2.69 -22.15
C SER A 256 -16.84 -3.53 -20.87
N HIS A 257 -17.44 -4.70 -21.01
CA HIS A 257 -17.43 -5.75 -20.00
C HIS A 257 -16.50 -6.90 -20.40
N GLU A 258 -15.67 -6.68 -21.43
CA GLU A 258 -14.68 -7.63 -21.88
C GLU A 258 -13.35 -7.36 -21.18
N ASP A 259 -12.60 -8.42 -20.91
CA ASP A 259 -11.23 -8.36 -20.44
C ASP A 259 -10.32 -8.09 -21.65
N GLY A 260 -9.95 -6.82 -21.82
CA GLY A 260 -9.29 -6.33 -23.03
C GLY A 260 -7.80 -6.65 -23.07
N ASP A 261 -7.14 -6.75 -21.91
CA ASP A 261 -5.71 -7.06 -21.79
C ASP A 261 -5.43 -8.52 -21.40
N GLY A 262 -6.47 -9.29 -21.10
CA GLY A 262 -6.36 -10.72 -20.81
C GLY A 262 -5.78 -11.04 -19.42
N ASN A 263 -5.95 -10.09 -18.46
CA ASN A 263 -5.44 -10.24 -17.11
C ASN A 263 -6.37 -11.05 -16.17
N GLY A 264 -7.59 -11.34 -16.62
CA GLY A 264 -8.63 -12.06 -15.88
C GLY A 264 -9.61 -11.16 -15.12
N TYR A 265 -9.54 -9.82 -15.29
CA TYR A 265 -10.34 -8.82 -14.57
C TYR A 265 -11.01 -7.85 -15.55
N ALA A 266 -12.17 -8.22 -16.05
CA ALA A 266 -12.87 -7.47 -17.09
C ALA A 266 -13.30 -6.07 -16.63
N GLY A 267 -12.95 -5.04 -17.45
CA GLY A 267 -13.37 -3.66 -17.26
C GLY A 267 -12.69 -2.93 -16.11
N ASP A 268 -11.51 -3.34 -15.71
CA ASP A 268 -10.71 -2.81 -14.59
C ASP A 268 -10.00 -1.47 -14.89
N ILE A 269 -10.74 -0.49 -15.38
CA ILE A 269 -10.22 0.81 -15.83
C ILE A 269 -9.42 1.56 -14.76
N HIS A 270 -9.91 1.60 -13.52
CA HIS A 270 -9.26 2.30 -12.40
C HIS A 270 -8.84 1.36 -11.27
N GLY A 271 -8.86 0.06 -11.54
CA GLY A 271 -8.74 -1.00 -10.57
C GLY A 271 -9.97 -1.90 -10.60
N TYR A 272 -10.20 -2.69 -9.56
CA TYR A 272 -11.21 -3.72 -9.56
C TYR A 272 -11.97 -3.83 -8.23
N ASN A 273 -13.26 -4.11 -8.30
CA ASN A 273 -14.09 -4.45 -7.15
C ASN A 273 -14.06 -5.98 -6.96
N PHE A 274 -13.19 -6.44 -6.07
CA PHE A 274 -13.00 -7.86 -5.78
C PHE A 274 -14.16 -8.46 -4.98
N VAL A 275 -14.94 -7.64 -4.29
CA VAL A 275 -16.09 -8.10 -3.49
C VAL A 275 -17.24 -8.53 -4.39
N GLU A 276 -17.51 -7.78 -5.44
CA GLU A 276 -18.59 -8.02 -6.39
C GLU A 276 -18.11 -8.62 -7.72
N ASP A 277 -16.79 -8.81 -7.86
CA ASP A 277 -16.12 -9.43 -9.02
C ASP A 277 -16.42 -8.72 -10.36
N HIS A 278 -16.20 -7.41 -10.40
CA HIS A 278 -16.33 -6.59 -11.62
C HIS A 278 -15.51 -5.29 -11.58
N GLY A 279 -15.29 -4.66 -12.74
CA GLY A 279 -14.46 -3.44 -12.88
C GLY A 279 -15.14 -2.14 -12.40
N VAL A 280 -16.39 -2.16 -11.96
CA VAL A 280 -17.07 -0.97 -11.45
C VAL A 280 -16.76 -0.79 -9.98
N ILE A 281 -16.07 0.31 -9.64
CA ILE A 281 -15.79 0.65 -8.24
C ILE A 281 -17.04 1.25 -7.61
N ALA A 282 -17.55 0.63 -6.54
CA ALA A 282 -18.77 1.04 -5.87
C ALA A 282 -18.46 1.91 -4.63
N VAL A 283 -19.09 3.08 -4.56
CA VAL A 283 -19.03 4.01 -3.40
C VAL A 283 -20.43 4.45 -2.93
N GLU A 284 -21.47 3.75 -3.35
CA GLU A 284 -22.87 4.13 -3.15
C GLU A 284 -23.61 3.24 -2.15
N SER A 285 -22.96 2.33 -1.48
CA SER A 285 -23.59 1.54 -0.43
C SER A 285 -24.03 2.44 0.72
N LEU A 286 -25.24 2.22 1.25
CA LEU A 286 -25.72 2.91 2.46
C LEU A 286 -24.80 2.71 3.69
N TYR A 287 -23.88 1.80 3.59
CA TYR A 287 -22.96 1.41 4.66
C TYR A 287 -21.51 1.82 4.39
N ASP A 288 -21.21 2.37 3.20
CA ASP A 288 -19.88 2.88 2.90
C ASP A 288 -19.56 4.07 3.79
N THR A 289 -18.34 4.10 4.29
CA THR A 289 -17.87 5.15 5.19
C THR A 289 -17.07 6.22 4.45
N GLY A 290 -16.70 5.98 3.19
CA GLY A 290 -15.81 6.81 2.39
C GLY A 290 -14.33 6.64 2.76
N HIS A 291 -14.01 5.60 3.51
CA HIS A 291 -12.68 5.36 4.04
C HIS A 291 -11.63 5.25 2.93
N GLY A 292 -11.87 4.43 1.89
CA GLY A 292 -10.95 4.31 0.75
C GLY A 292 -10.71 5.63 0.02
N SER A 293 -11.77 6.45 -0.16
CA SER A 293 -11.61 7.81 -0.75
C SER A 293 -10.80 8.73 0.15
N HIS A 294 -10.98 8.63 1.49
CA HIS A 294 -10.23 9.43 2.45
C HIS A 294 -8.74 9.06 2.44
N VAL A 295 -8.43 7.79 2.45
CA VAL A 295 -7.05 7.25 2.34
C VAL A 295 -6.39 7.70 1.04
N ALA A 296 -7.08 7.57 -0.10
CA ALA A 296 -6.57 8.01 -1.41
C ALA A 296 -6.27 9.51 -1.45
N GLY A 297 -7.12 10.33 -0.83
CA GLY A 297 -6.93 11.77 -0.76
C GLY A 297 -5.68 12.21 -0.01
N VAL A 298 -5.31 11.53 1.07
CA VAL A 298 -4.06 11.77 1.80
C VAL A 298 -2.84 11.53 0.91
N ILE A 299 -2.88 10.50 0.06
CA ILE A 299 -1.77 10.12 -0.80
C ILE A 299 -1.65 11.06 -2.01
N ALA A 300 -2.74 11.27 -2.75
CA ALA A 300 -2.67 11.80 -4.11
C ALA A 300 -3.85 12.69 -4.56
N ALA A 301 -4.59 13.36 -3.67
CA ALA A 301 -5.45 14.47 -4.09
C ALA A 301 -4.62 15.49 -4.87
N THR A 302 -5.17 16.06 -5.93
CA THR A 302 -4.40 16.89 -6.88
C THR A 302 -4.01 18.22 -6.26
N ASN A 303 -2.72 18.45 -6.00
CA ASN A 303 -2.21 19.67 -5.40
C ASN A 303 -2.29 20.88 -6.34
N ASN A 304 -2.52 22.06 -5.79
CA ASN A 304 -2.51 23.35 -6.49
C ASN A 304 -3.47 23.40 -7.71
N ASN A 305 -4.61 22.75 -7.59
CA ASN A 305 -5.67 22.80 -8.61
C ASN A 305 -6.75 23.86 -8.28
N GLY A 306 -6.62 24.55 -7.15
CA GLY A 306 -7.56 25.57 -6.65
C GLY A 306 -8.81 24.99 -5.99
N LEU A 307 -8.87 23.66 -5.79
CA LEU A 307 -9.97 22.93 -5.16
C LEU A 307 -9.51 22.35 -3.83
N GLY A 308 -10.45 21.99 -2.98
CA GLY A 308 -10.32 21.13 -1.81
C GLY A 308 -8.99 21.14 -1.06
N ILE A 309 -8.29 20.06 -1.12
CA ILE A 309 -7.13 19.72 -0.29
C ILE A 309 -5.85 19.52 -1.10
N SER A 310 -4.71 19.63 -0.42
CA SER A 310 -3.43 19.09 -0.91
C SER A 310 -3.22 17.66 -0.37
N SER A 311 -2.32 16.93 -1.01
CA SER A 311 -1.89 15.58 -0.62
C SER A 311 -0.36 15.47 -0.64
N ILE A 312 0.18 14.33 -0.20
CA ILE A 312 1.64 14.16 -0.12
C ILE A 312 2.29 14.11 -1.52
N ALA A 313 1.68 13.37 -2.45
CA ALA A 313 2.28 13.09 -3.76
C ALA A 313 1.36 13.40 -4.96
N GLY A 314 0.42 14.33 -4.81
CA GLY A 314 -0.62 14.67 -5.79
C GLY A 314 -0.19 15.62 -6.91
N GLY A 315 1.10 15.80 -7.16
CA GLY A 315 1.59 16.72 -8.19
C GLY A 315 1.68 18.17 -7.71
N ASN A 316 1.57 19.13 -8.63
CA ASN A 316 1.69 20.57 -8.31
C ASN A 316 0.78 21.46 -9.17
N GLY A 317 -0.29 20.94 -9.72
CA GLY A 317 -1.21 21.65 -10.61
C GLY A 317 -0.74 21.75 -12.06
N SER A 318 0.57 21.68 -12.32
CA SER A 318 1.17 21.69 -13.66
C SER A 318 1.75 20.34 -14.06
N LEU A 319 2.28 19.60 -13.09
CA LEU A 319 2.80 18.25 -13.25
C LEU A 319 1.90 17.28 -12.47
N PRO A 320 1.53 16.13 -13.05
CA PRO A 320 0.76 15.13 -12.37
C PRO A 320 1.55 14.53 -11.21
N GLY A 321 0.83 14.04 -10.19
CA GLY A 321 1.37 13.26 -9.09
C GLY A 321 1.43 11.77 -9.39
N VAL A 322 1.58 10.98 -8.33
CA VAL A 322 1.50 9.51 -8.38
C VAL A 322 0.10 9.05 -8.77
N LYS A 323 -0.02 7.80 -9.16
CA LYS A 323 -1.30 7.21 -9.56
C LYS A 323 -1.85 6.31 -8.45
N ILE A 324 -3.17 6.34 -8.27
CA ILE A 324 -3.93 5.52 -7.34
C ILE A 324 -4.68 4.43 -8.11
N MET A 325 -4.42 3.17 -7.75
CA MET A 325 -5.17 2.01 -8.23
C MET A 325 -6.16 1.60 -7.14
N SER A 326 -7.45 1.56 -7.45
CA SER A 326 -8.50 1.17 -6.49
C SER A 326 -8.67 -0.34 -6.48
N CYS A 327 -8.23 -0.99 -5.42
CA CYS A 327 -8.43 -2.41 -5.20
C CYS A 327 -9.50 -2.58 -4.11
N GLN A 328 -10.78 -2.62 -4.50
CA GLN A 328 -11.89 -2.67 -3.55
C GLN A 328 -12.03 -4.06 -2.95
N ILE A 329 -11.72 -4.19 -1.65
CA ILE A 329 -11.83 -5.42 -0.86
C ILE A 329 -12.86 -5.32 0.27
N PHE A 330 -13.47 -4.15 0.46
CA PHE A 330 -14.59 -3.92 1.37
C PHE A 330 -15.72 -3.21 0.62
N SER A 331 -16.97 -3.52 0.94
CA SER A 331 -18.17 -2.90 0.39
C SER A 331 -19.24 -2.76 1.47
N GLY A 332 -19.32 -1.60 2.08
CA GLY A 332 -20.27 -1.28 3.13
C GLY A 332 -20.28 -2.28 4.28
N ALA A 333 -21.43 -2.97 4.47
CA ALA A 333 -21.58 -4.00 5.49
C ALA A 333 -20.95 -5.35 5.11
N TYR A 334 -20.58 -5.52 3.83
CA TYR A 334 -19.91 -6.72 3.37
C TYR A 334 -18.42 -6.54 3.56
N ALA A 335 -17.87 -7.20 4.56
CA ALA A 335 -16.45 -7.36 4.68
C ALA A 335 -15.99 -8.28 3.53
N GLY A 336 -14.89 -7.93 2.87
CA GLY A 336 -14.22 -8.85 1.96
C GLY A 336 -13.70 -10.07 2.71
N THR A 337 -13.25 -11.05 1.97
CA THR A 337 -12.64 -12.25 2.55
C THR A 337 -11.17 -12.34 2.15
N VAL A 338 -10.44 -13.28 2.75
CA VAL A 338 -9.04 -13.56 2.37
C VAL A 338 -8.90 -13.84 0.88
N LEU A 339 -9.92 -14.44 0.24
CA LEU A 339 -9.89 -14.70 -1.21
C LEU A 339 -9.81 -13.42 -2.04
N GLU A 340 -10.67 -12.44 -1.73
CA GLU A 340 -10.69 -11.15 -2.44
C GLU A 340 -9.40 -10.37 -2.19
N GLU A 341 -8.93 -10.37 -0.96
CA GLU A 341 -7.69 -9.71 -0.57
C GLU A 341 -6.48 -10.24 -1.34
N VAL A 342 -6.25 -11.56 -1.33
CA VAL A 342 -5.05 -12.13 -1.99
C VAL A 342 -5.08 -11.93 -3.50
N ARG A 343 -6.29 -11.94 -4.11
CA ARG A 343 -6.49 -11.58 -5.52
C ARG A 343 -6.09 -10.14 -5.78
N ALA A 344 -6.53 -9.22 -4.93
CA ALA A 344 -6.21 -7.79 -5.02
C ALA A 344 -4.71 -7.51 -4.90
N ILE A 345 -4.02 -8.20 -3.98
CA ILE A 345 -2.57 -8.07 -3.79
C ILE A 345 -1.80 -8.47 -5.05
N LYS A 346 -2.11 -9.66 -5.60
CA LYS A 346 -1.43 -10.12 -6.83
C LYS A 346 -1.76 -9.22 -8.02
N TYR A 347 -3.03 -8.85 -8.20
CA TYR A 347 -3.49 -7.92 -9.22
C TYR A 347 -2.70 -6.60 -9.19
N ALA A 348 -2.54 -6.01 -8.00
CA ALA A 348 -1.79 -4.77 -7.82
C ALA A 348 -0.33 -4.91 -8.29
N ALA A 349 0.36 -6.00 -7.93
CA ALA A 349 1.73 -6.27 -8.38
C ALA A 349 1.83 -6.41 -9.90
N ASP A 350 0.92 -7.19 -10.50
CA ASP A 350 0.92 -7.50 -11.93
C ASP A 350 0.61 -6.28 -12.81
N ASN A 351 -0.13 -5.30 -12.26
CA ASN A 351 -0.50 -4.06 -12.93
C ASN A 351 0.39 -2.86 -12.54
N GLY A 352 1.57 -3.14 -11.97
CA GLY A 352 2.66 -2.16 -11.83
C GLY A 352 2.61 -1.30 -10.57
N ALA A 353 1.76 -1.58 -9.59
CA ALA A 353 1.84 -0.93 -8.29
C ALA A 353 3.15 -1.30 -7.59
N VAL A 354 3.79 -0.32 -6.96
CA VAL A 354 5.05 -0.48 -6.22
C VAL A 354 4.90 -0.13 -4.74
N VAL A 355 3.74 0.38 -4.34
CA VAL A 355 3.35 0.60 -2.95
C VAL A 355 1.97 -0.01 -2.76
N LEU A 356 1.83 -0.87 -1.75
CA LEU A 356 0.57 -1.46 -1.32
C LEU A 356 0.12 -0.75 -0.05
N GLN A 357 -1.02 -0.07 -0.12
CA GLN A 357 -1.62 0.69 0.97
C GLN A 357 -2.73 -0.13 1.61
N CYS A 358 -2.55 -0.52 2.89
CA CYS A 358 -3.44 -1.38 3.64
C CYS A 358 -3.86 -0.71 4.96
N SER A 359 -4.97 0.07 4.93
CA SER A 359 -5.50 0.70 6.14
C SER A 359 -6.43 -0.23 6.93
N TRP A 360 -6.00 -1.46 7.13
CA TRP A 360 -6.72 -2.53 7.84
C TRP A 360 -5.73 -3.50 8.49
N GLY A 361 -6.22 -4.44 9.27
CA GLY A 361 -5.44 -5.48 9.92
C GLY A 361 -6.31 -6.28 10.88
N TYR A 362 -5.74 -7.36 11.44
CA TYR A 362 -6.38 -8.17 12.48
C TYR A 362 -6.26 -7.47 13.84
N ILE A 363 -7.20 -7.73 14.75
CA ILE A 363 -7.12 -7.22 16.12
C ILE A 363 -5.83 -7.74 16.78
N SER A 364 -5.02 -6.84 17.33
CA SER A 364 -3.76 -7.22 17.99
C SER A 364 -4.00 -8.27 19.09
N GLY A 365 -3.14 -9.29 19.13
CA GLY A 365 -3.16 -10.29 20.20
C GLY A 365 -2.90 -9.71 21.59
N ALA A 366 -2.33 -8.51 21.67
CA ALA A 366 -2.13 -7.76 22.90
C ALA A 366 -3.32 -6.85 23.29
N ALA A 367 -4.40 -6.85 22.49
CA ALA A 367 -5.58 -6.03 22.78
C ALA A 367 -6.30 -6.46 24.07
N ASN A 368 -6.99 -5.51 24.68
CA ASN A 368 -7.77 -5.76 25.89
C ASN A 368 -8.91 -6.75 25.60
N PRO A 369 -8.92 -7.97 26.18
CA PRO A 369 -9.90 -9.01 25.87
C PRO A 369 -11.33 -8.69 26.36
N TYR A 370 -11.51 -7.66 27.19
CA TYR A 370 -12.85 -7.21 27.64
C TYR A 370 -13.52 -6.27 26.64
N GLU A 371 -12.74 -5.61 25.77
CA GLU A 371 -13.22 -4.65 24.78
C GLU A 371 -13.14 -5.19 23.36
N TRP A 372 -12.18 -6.10 23.11
CA TRP A 372 -11.86 -6.63 21.79
C TRP A 372 -11.79 -8.16 21.80
N THR A 373 -11.80 -8.77 20.64
CA THR A 373 -11.46 -10.20 20.48
C THR A 373 -10.05 -10.28 19.90
N PRO A 374 -9.00 -10.45 20.74
CA PRO A 374 -7.62 -10.56 20.26
C PRO A 374 -7.46 -11.72 19.27
N GLN A 375 -6.62 -11.52 18.23
CA GLN A 375 -6.34 -12.54 17.23
C GLN A 375 -4.89 -13.02 17.32
N TYR A 376 -3.94 -12.36 16.67
CA TYR A 376 -2.56 -12.86 16.56
C TYR A 376 -1.59 -12.07 17.44
N SER A 377 -0.67 -12.79 18.11
CA SER A 377 0.41 -12.23 18.94
C SER A 377 1.79 -12.52 18.37
N THR A 378 1.93 -13.55 17.53
CA THR A 378 3.21 -14.00 16.97
C THR A 378 3.08 -14.35 15.48
N ASP A 379 4.23 -14.40 14.80
CA ASP A 379 4.31 -14.86 13.41
C ASP A 379 3.76 -16.27 13.24
N GLU A 380 4.06 -17.17 14.16
CA GLU A 380 3.58 -18.54 14.12
C GLU A 380 2.06 -18.62 14.22
N GLU A 381 1.45 -17.82 15.09
CA GLU A 381 -0.01 -17.77 15.23
C GLU A 381 -0.65 -17.24 13.94
N TRP A 382 -0.11 -16.19 13.35
CA TRP A 382 -0.61 -15.64 12.10
C TRP A 382 -0.44 -16.62 10.93
N LEU A 383 0.76 -17.18 10.75
CA LEU A 383 1.08 -18.13 9.69
C LEU A 383 0.32 -19.47 9.82
N ALA A 384 -0.10 -19.85 11.02
CA ALA A 384 -0.91 -21.06 11.19
C ALA A 384 -2.22 -21.00 10.37
N TYR A 385 -2.76 -19.80 10.14
CA TYR A 385 -4.04 -19.57 9.49
C TYR A 385 -3.95 -18.89 8.11
N ASN A 386 -2.81 -18.24 7.79
CA ASN A 386 -2.74 -17.26 6.70
C ASN A 386 -1.55 -17.49 5.76
N VAL A 387 -1.28 -18.75 5.39
CA VAL A 387 -0.16 -19.05 4.46
C VAL A 387 -0.43 -18.48 3.06
N LEU A 388 -1.68 -18.54 2.59
CA LEU A 388 -2.03 -17.97 1.28
C LEU A 388 -1.89 -16.45 1.28
N GLU A 389 -2.36 -15.77 2.34
CA GLU A 389 -2.20 -14.32 2.52
C GLU A 389 -0.71 -13.92 2.51
N LYS A 390 0.10 -14.63 3.30
CA LYS A 390 1.56 -14.42 3.31
C LYS A 390 2.18 -14.60 1.92
N LYS A 391 1.78 -15.65 1.18
CA LYS A 391 2.27 -15.89 -0.18
C LYS A 391 1.90 -14.79 -1.17
N ALA A 392 0.70 -14.23 -1.08
CA ALA A 392 0.30 -13.10 -1.90
C ALA A 392 1.09 -11.83 -1.55
N LEU A 393 1.29 -11.56 -0.27
CA LEU A 393 2.12 -10.45 0.21
C LEU A 393 3.59 -10.62 -0.20
N ASP A 394 4.15 -11.84 -0.08
CA ASP A 394 5.51 -12.15 -0.58
C ASP A 394 5.63 -11.90 -2.09
N TYR A 395 4.60 -12.31 -2.83
CA TYR A 395 4.56 -12.04 -4.27
C TYR A 395 4.67 -10.54 -4.57
N PHE A 396 3.95 -9.70 -3.83
CA PHE A 396 4.05 -8.24 -3.99
C PHE A 396 5.44 -7.73 -3.60
N VAL A 397 5.96 -8.14 -2.45
CA VAL A 397 7.28 -7.70 -1.95
C VAL A 397 8.40 -8.06 -2.95
N HIS A 398 8.34 -9.23 -3.59
CA HIS A 398 9.42 -9.73 -4.45
C HIS A 398 9.21 -9.45 -5.94
N ASN A 399 7.96 -9.39 -6.42
CA ASN A 399 7.65 -9.42 -7.84
C ASN A 399 6.99 -8.15 -8.39
N ALA A 400 6.55 -7.22 -7.52
CA ALA A 400 6.17 -5.88 -7.94
C ALA A 400 7.39 -5.09 -8.44
N GLY A 401 7.16 -3.99 -9.13
CA GLY A 401 8.24 -3.19 -9.69
C GLY A 401 9.04 -3.93 -10.76
N SER A 402 10.32 -3.57 -10.92
CA SER A 402 11.18 -4.15 -11.95
C SER A 402 12.66 -4.00 -11.57
N PRO A 403 13.52 -4.99 -11.89
CA PRO A 403 14.98 -4.87 -11.74
C PRO A 403 15.58 -3.68 -12.49
N ASP A 404 14.94 -3.24 -13.56
CA ASP A 404 15.35 -2.10 -14.38
C ASP A 404 14.62 -0.79 -14.02
N GLY A 405 13.63 -0.86 -13.13
CA GLY A 405 12.82 0.27 -12.66
C GLY A 405 13.43 1.01 -11.47
N VAL A 406 12.63 1.84 -10.82
CA VAL A 406 13.04 2.59 -9.63
C VAL A 406 13.21 1.70 -8.40
N ILE A 407 12.46 0.59 -8.36
CA ILE A 407 12.48 -0.38 -7.26
C ILE A 407 12.31 -1.80 -7.81
N ASN A 408 13.04 -2.73 -7.23
CA ASN A 408 12.85 -4.16 -7.41
C ASN A 408 12.07 -4.71 -6.22
N GLY A 409 10.83 -5.15 -6.47
CA GLY A 409 9.86 -5.49 -5.44
C GLY A 409 8.91 -4.33 -5.11
N GLY A 410 8.03 -4.50 -4.12
CA GLY A 410 7.07 -3.51 -3.68
C GLY A 410 7.05 -3.30 -2.17
N VAL A 411 6.78 -2.08 -1.74
CA VAL A 411 6.68 -1.71 -0.31
C VAL A 411 5.24 -1.91 0.15
N VAL A 412 5.05 -2.71 1.18
CA VAL A 412 3.73 -2.96 1.80
C VAL A 412 3.61 -2.17 3.09
N VAL A 413 2.55 -1.36 3.21
CA VAL A 413 2.32 -0.47 4.36
C VAL A 413 0.98 -0.77 5.00
N PHE A 414 0.98 -1.10 6.29
CA PHE A 414 -0.20 -1.42 7.08
C PHE A 414 -0.47 -0.41 8.18
N ALA A 415 -1.73 -0.22 8.50
CA ALA A 415 -2.14 0.43 9.74
C ALA A 415 -1.73 -0.43 10.95
N GLY A 416 -1.18 0.19 12.01
CA GLY A 416 -0.68 -0.52 13.19
C GLY A 416 -1.76 -1.05 14.13
N GLY A 417 -3.01 -0.56 14.01
CA GLY A 417 -4.16 -0.93 14.85
C GLY A 417 -4.60 0.17 15.81
N ASN A 418 -5.86 0.09 16.27
CA ASN A 418 -6.55 1.15 17.02
C ASN A 418 -7.09 0.67 18.38
N GLU A 419 -6.49 -0.34 18.98
CA GLU A 419 -6.91 -0.97 20.23
C GLU A 419 -6.14 -0.45 21.45
N ALA A 420 -5.26 0.56 21.29
CA ALA A 420 -4.28 1.01 22.30
C ALA A 420 -3.44 -0.17 22.86
N ALA A 421 -3.17 -1.16 22.02
CA ALA A 421 -2.51 -2.40 22.37
C ALA A 421 -0.98 -2.28 22.34
N ALA A 422 -0.29 -3.04 23.21
CA ALA A 422 1.17 -3.03 23.32
C ALA A 422 1.87 -3.94 22.28
N ALA A 423 1.30 -4.07 21.11
CA ALA A 423 1.86 -4.69 19.90
C ALA A 423 1.09 -4.22 18.66
N ALA A 424 1.75 -4.09 17.52
CA ALA A 424 1.07 -3.83 16.25
C ALA A 424 0.18 -5.02 15.84
N SER A 425 -0.77 -4.73 14.95
CA SER A 425 -1.67 -5.71 14.35
C SER A 425 -1.00 -6.45 13.19
N TYR A 426 -1.32 -7.75 13.02
CA TYR A 426 -0.97 -8.50 11.79
C TYR A 426 -1.93 -8.12 10.64
N PRO A 427 -1.49 -8.22 9.39
CA PRO A 427 -0.16 -8.61 8.88
C PRO A 427 0.96 -7.61 9.15
N GLY A 428 0.64 -6.33 9.44
CA GLY A 428 1.61 -5.23 9.56
C GLY A 428 2.75 -5.48 10.54
N ALA A 429 2.51 -6.25 11.60
CA ALA A 429 3.51 -6.59 12.61
C ALA A 429 4.65 -7.50 12.10
N TYR A 430 4.47 -8.14 10.94
CA TYR A 430 5.49 -8.99 10.34
C TYR A 430 6.63 -8.15 9.75
N ASP A 431 7.89 -8.55 9.98
CA ASP A 431 9.09 -7.74 9.70
C ASP A 431 9.26 -7.28 8.24
N ASP A 432 8.66 -8.01 7.27
CA ASP A 432 8.75 -7.63 5.86
C ASP A 432 7.94 -6.38 5.52
N TYR A 433 6.97 -6.00 6.37
CA TYR A 433 6.02 -4.91 6.10
C TYR A 433 6.29 -3.69 6.98
N VAL A 434 5.66 -2.58 6.63
CA VAL A 434 5.73 -1.32 7.38
C VAL A 434 4.45 -1.17 8.18
N ALA A 435 4.51 -1.23 9.52
CA ALA A 435 3.38 -0.98 10.39
C ALA A 435 3.43 0.44 10.98
N VAL A 436 2.34 1.20 10.81
CA VAL A 436 2.29 2.62 11.11
C VAL A 436 1.43 2.91 12.33
N ALA A 437 2.05 3.47 13.37
CA ALA A 437 1.35 4.02 14.54
C ALA A 437 0.87 5.45 14.29
N ALA A 438 -0.15 5.90 15.03
CA ALA A 438 -0.76 7.21 14.88
C ALA A 438 -0.24 8.22 15.91
N THR A 439 0.06 9.45 15.45
CA THR A 439 0.38 10.61 16.29
C THR A 439 -0.66 11.72 16.17
N ALA A 440 -0.81 12.50 17.23
CA ALA A 440 -1.56 13.73 17.26
C ALA A 440 -0.72 14.91 16.75
N GLY A 441 -1.34 16.10 16.58
CA GLY A 441 -0.69 17.31 16.09
C GLY A 441 0.31 17.98 17.06
N ASP A 442 0.73 17.26 18.08
CA ASP A 442 1.73 17.66 19.09
C ASP A 442 2.84 16.61 19.29
N PHE A 443 3.03 15.70 18.32
CA PHE A 443 3.94 14.55 18.34
C PHE A 443 3.62 13.48 19.38
N THR A 444 2.57 13.63 20.17
CA THR A 444 2.23 12.63 21.16
C THR A 444 1.45 11.46 20.53
N PRO A 445 1.54 10.22 21.07
CA PRO A 445 0.75 9.11 20.59
C PRO A 445 -0.75 9.43 20.60
N ALA A 446 -1.50 9.08 19.57
CA ALA A 446 -2.96 9.13 19.60
C ALA A 446 -3.51 8.15 20.65
N VAL A 447 -4.61 8.49 21.33
CA VAL A 447 -5.11 7.71 22.48
C VAL A 447 -5.55 6.28 22.12
N TYR A 448 -5.78 6.01 20.86
CA TYR A 448 -6.21 4.71 20.33
C TYR A 448 -5.06 3.88 19.75
N THR A 449 -3.90 4.49 19.45
CA THR A 449 -2.87 3.82 18.63
C THR A 449 -2.25 2.61 19.30
N ASN A 450 -2.05 1.54 18.54
CA ASN A 450 -1.15 0.46 18.95
C ASN A 450 0.31 0.91 18.93
N TYR A 451 1.17 0.24 19.70
CA TYR A 451 2.58 0.58 19.88
C TYR A 451 3.40 -0.66 20.25
N GLY A 452 4.73 -0.57 20.25
CA GLY A 452 5.59 -1.66 20.70
C GLY A 452 5.98 -2.64 19.59
N PRO A 453 6.14 -3.94 19.89
CA PRO A 453 6.60 -4.92 18.92
C PRO A 453 5.80 -4.89 17.62
N GLY A 454 6.49 -4.98 16.48
CA GLY A 454 5.91 -4.90 15.16
C GLY A 454 5.61 -3.48 14.66
N THR A 455 5.61 -2.45 15.53
CA THR A 455 5.47 -1.05 15.10
C THR A 455 6.78 -0.54 14.52
N THR A 456 6.79 -0.12 13.25
CA THR A 456 8.04 0.28 12.57
C THR A 456 8.23 1.79 12.46
N ILE A 457 7.15 2.54 12.26
CA ILE A 457 7.18 4.01 12.11
C ILE A 457 5.86 4.62 12.59
N SER A 458 5.82 5.91 12.84
CA SER A 458 4.59 6.64 13.14
C SER A 458 4.34 7.78 12.16
N ALA A 459 3.08 8.22 12.07
CA ALA A 459 2.65 9.32 11.22
C ALA A 459 1.41 10.01 11.81
N PRO A 460 1.05 11.22 11.35
CA PRO A 460 -0.18 11.88 11.73
C PRO A 460 -1.41 11.01 11.47
N GLY A 461 -2.13 10.64 12.53
CA GLY A 461 -3.39 9.88 12.45
C GLY A 461 -4.59 10.66 12.98
N GLY A 462 -4.33 11.78 13.66
CA GLY A 462 -5.35 12.56 14.37
C GLY A 462 -5.64 12.01 15.76
N ASP A 463 -6.35 12.81 16.58
CA ASP A 463 -6.76 12.40 17.94
C ASP A 463 -7.97 13.25 18.37
N GLN A 464 -9.15 12.90 17.87
CA GLN A 464 -10.39 13.62 18.13
C GLN A 464 -10.70 13.68 19.62
N ASP A 465 -10.64 12.54 20.30
CA ASP A 465 -10.92 12.40 21.72
C ASP A 465 -10.01 13.30 22.58
N TYR A 466 -8.74 13.41 22.21
CA TYR A 466 -7.79 14.27 22.93
C TYR A 466 -8.11 15.76 22.76
N TYR A 467 -8.48 16.19 21.56
CA TYR A 467 -8.78 17.60 21.27
C TYR A 467 -10.24 17.97 21.56
N TYR A 468 -11.09 16.99 21.90
CA TYR A 468 -12.49 17.21 22.24
C TYR A 468 -12.64 17.98 23.56
N GLU A 469 -13.52 18.98 23.57
CA GLU A 469 -13.83 19.80 24.75
C GLU A 469 -15.34 19.73 25.04
N GLU A 470 -15.70 19.43 26.29
CA GLU A 470 -17.09 19.16 26.73
C GLU A 470 -18.08 20.31 26.49
N GLU A 471 -17.57 21.57 26.50
CA GLU A 471 -18.41 22.77 26.38
C GLU A 471 -19.13 22.85 25.03
N TYR A 472 -18.70 22.07 24.02
CA TYR A 472 -19.36 21.98 22.70
C TYR A 472 -20.50 20.98 22.62
N ARG A 473 -20.79 20.27 23.68
CA ARG A 473 -21.70 19.13 23.69
C ARG A 473 -23.18 19.46 23.53
N TYR A 474 -23.60 20.69 23.77
CA TYR A 474 -25.01 21.05 23.71
C TYR A 474 -25.38 21.64 22.35
N PRO A 475 -26.18 20.91 21.53
CA PRO A 475 -26.67 21.43 20.25
C PRO A 475 -27.41 22.76 20.36
N SER A 476 -27.96 23.07 21.54
CA SER A 476 -28.66 24.32 21.80
C SER A 476 -27.77 25.58 21.92
N PHE A 477 -26.47 25.40 22.17
CA PHE A 477 -25.48 26.49 22.14
C PHE A 477 -24.77 26.62 20.80
N MET A 478 -24.94 25.64 19.95
CA MET A 478 -24.29 25.54 18.67
C MET A 478 -25.28 25.95 17.62
N GLY A 479 -25.37 27.22 17.35
CA GLY A 479 -25.99 27.66 16.09
C GLY A 479 -25.35 26.90 14.94
N GLU A 480 -26.11 26.63 13.88
CA GLU A 480 -25.53 26.13 12.63
C GLU A 480 -24.30 26.96 12.30
N GLY A 481 -23.09 26.42 12.54
CA GLY A 481 -21.89 27.14 12.24
C GLY A 481 -20.69 27.02 13.20
N ASN A 482 -20.75 26.26 14.27
CA ASN A 482 -19.58 26.07 15.12
C ASN A 482 -18.56 25.08 14.55
N LEU A 483 -17.29 25.54 14.53
CA LEU A 483 -16.13 24.72 14.20
C LEU A 483 -16.00 23.59 15.22
N GLY A 484 -16.00 22.41 14.74
CA GLY A 484 -16.18 21.11 15.32
C GLY A 484 -15.53 20.77 16.67
N TYR A 485 -15.99 19.76 17.19
CA TYR A 485 -15.78 18.96 18.40
C TYR A 485 -14.39 18.30 18.50
N GLY A 486 -13.31 19.01 18.16
CA GLY A 486 -11.97 18.45 18.06
C GLY A 486 -11.63 17.94 16.66
N ASP A 487 -12.56 18.10 15.68
CA ASP A 487 -12.38 17.61 14.31
C ASP A 487 -11.12 18.16 13.63
N LEU A 488 -10.74 19.40 13.94
CA LEU A 488 -9.49 19.97 13.43
C LEU A 488 -8.24 19.24 13.94
N GLY A 489 -8.37 18.43 14.98
CA GLY A 489 -7.32 17.52 15.44
C GLY A 489 -7.26 16.20 14.66
N CYS A 490 -8.23 15.94 13.79
CA CYS A 490 -8.28 14.79 12.88
C CYS A 490 -7.59 15.10 11.54
N ILE A 491 -7.58 14.15 10.65
CA ILE A 491 -7.02 14.28 9.29
C ILE A 491 -8.14 14.67 8.33
N LEU A 492 -7.96 15.79 7.65
CA LEU A 492 -8.86 16.25 6.59
C LEU A 492 -8.48 15.62 5.26
N SER A 493 -9.44 14.98 4.60
CA SER A 493 -9.24 14.39 3.27
C SER A 493 -10.52 14.35 2.43
N THR A 494 -10.44 13.75 1.25
CA THR A 494 -11.56 13.59 0.31
C THR A 494 -12.58 12.58 0.82
N LEU A 495 -13.86 12.83 0.57
CA LEU A 495 -14.98 11.93 0.86
C LEU A 495 -15.95 11.91 -0.33
N PRO A 496 -16.64 10.81 -0.60
CA PRO A 496 -17.74 10.79 -1.56
C PRO A 496 -18.81 11.81 -1.21
N LYS A 497 -19.42 12.45 -2.22
CA LYS A 497 -20.47 13.45 -1.99
C LYS A 497 -21.74 12.85 -1.37
N SER A 498 -21.92 11.55 -1.45
CA SER A 498 -22.98 10.82 -0.72
C SER A 498 -22.79 10.84 0.80
N ILE A 499 -21.55 10.98 1.27
CA ILE A 499 -21.17 11.02 2.69
C ILE A 499 -20.99 12.46 3.17
N SER A 500 -20.26 13.27 2.40
CA SER A 500 -20.04 14.68 2.69
C SER A 500 -20.44 15.54 1.49
N PRO A 501 -21.47 16.43 1.62
CA PRO A 501 -21.91 17.29 0.51
C PRO A 501 -20.80 18.19 -0.07
N SER A 502 -19.78 18.53 0.72
CA SER A 502 -18.61 19.28 0.26
C SER A 502 -17.62 18.44 -0.53
N GLY A 503 -17.68 17.11 -0.44
CA GLY A 503 -16.66 16.18 -0.94
C GLY A 503 -15.48 15.99 0.01
N TYR A 504 -15.49 16.56 1.22
CA TYR A 504 -14.35 16.54 2.15
C TYR A 504 -14.81 16.36 3.60
N GLY A 505 -13.94 15.79 4.43
CA GLY A 505 -14.23 15.62 5.85
C GLY A 505 -13.06 15.05 6.63
N TYR A 506 -13.30 14.85 7.90
CA TYR A 506 -12.31 14.47 8.90
C TYR A 506 -12.48 13.00 9.30
N MET A 507 -11.37 12.33 9.43
CA MET A 507 -11.27 10.99 10.06
C MET A 507 -10.03 10.92 10.93
N GLU A 508 -9.99 9.96 11.86
CA GLU A 508 -8.82 9.62 12.64
C GLU A 508 -8.58 8.11 12.66
N GLY A 509 -7.35 7.70 12.92
CA GLY A 509 -6.97 6.30 13.02
C GLY A 509 -5.55 6.06 12.54
N THR A 510 -5.00 4.90 12.87
CA THR A 510 -3.80 4.38 12.19
C THR A 510 -4.07 4.19 10.70
N SER A 511 -5.34 4.06 10.32
CA SER A 511 -5.82 4.08 8.93
C SER A 511 -5.54 5.39 8.20
N MET A 512 -5.45 6.53 8.89
CA MET A 512 -5.07 7.82 8.32
C MET A 512 -3.56 8.06 8.43
N ALA A 513 -2.90 7.50 9.44
CA ALA A 513 -1.44 7.50 9.56
C ALA A 513 -0.76 6.69 8.44
N CYS A 514 -1.28 5.54 8.11
CA CYS A 514 -0.79 4.63 7.09
C CYS A 514 -0.61 5.30 5.70
N PRO A 515 -1.62 5.99 5.12
CA PRO A 515 -1.48 6.63 3.81
C PRO A 515 -0.48 7.80 3.80
N HIS A 516 -0.15 8.41 4.95
CA HIS A 516 0.94 9.38 5.01
C HIS A 516 2.28 8.68 4.70
N VAL A 517 2.51 7.50 5.26
CA VAL A 517 3.73 6.74 5.00
C VAL A 517 3.76 6.24 3.55
N SER A 518 2.65 5.68 3.05
CA SER A 518 2.54 5.25 1.64
C SER A 518 2.78 6.41 0.67
N GLY A 519 2.22 7.59 0.95
CA GLY A 519 2.43 8.81 0.17
C GLY A 519 3.88 9.27 0.19
N VAL A 520 4.55 9.22 1.35
CA VAL A 520 5.97 9.59 1.48
C VAL A 520 6.86 8.59 0.75
N VAL A 521 6.60 7.28 0.84
CA VAL A 521 7.32 6.27 0.06
C VAL A 521 7.14 6.52 -1.44
N ALA A 522 5.91 6.74 -1.90
CA ALA A 522 5.61 7.03 -3.30
C ALA A 522 6.28 8.34 -3.79
N LEU A 523 6.33 9.38 -2.95
CA LEU A 523 7.05 10.62 -3.23
C LEU A 523 8.56 10.39 -3.34
N GLY A 524 9.12 9.56 -2.46
CA GLY A 524 10.53 9.17 -2.50
C GLY A 524 10.88 8.38 -3.75
N LEU A 525 10.06 7.41 -4.15
CA LEU A 525 10.23 6.67 -5.41
C LEU A 525 10.09 7.59 -6.62
N SER A 526 9.18 8.58 -6.58
CA SER A 526 9.09 9.63 -7.60
C SER A 526 10.39 10.43 -7.70
N TYR A 527 11.02 10.74 -6.58
CA TYR A 527 12.32 11.43 -6.57
C TYR A 527 13.45 10.52 -7.08
N ALA A 528 13.44 9.24 -6.72
CA ALA A 528 14.37 8.26 -7.27
C ALA A 528 14.23 8.14 -8.81
N ALA A 529 13.00 8.13 -9.34
CA ALA A 529 12.74 8.15 -10.78
C ALA A 529 13.32 9.39 -11.46
N LYS A 530 13.13 10.57 -10.85
CA LYS A 530 13.72 11.84 -11.31
C LYS A 530 15.25 11.79 -11.33
N LEU A 531 15.86 11.17 -10.33
CA LEU A 531 17.32 11.01 -10.20
C LEU A 531 17.88 9.81 -10.99
N LYS A 532 17.01 9.01 -11.63
CA LYS A 532 17.36 7.75 -12.30
C LYS A 532 18.11 6.78 -11.38
N LYS A 533 17.58 6.60 -10.19
CA LYS A 533 18.12 5.70 -9.18
C LYS A 533 17.23 4.49 -8.98
N HIS A 534 17.88 3.37 -8.71
CA HIS A 534 17.28 2.08 -8.44
C HIS A 534 17.55 1.67 -6.99
N PHE A 535 16.56 1.05 -6.37
CA PHE A 535 16.58 0.58 -4.99
C PHE A 535 15.96 -0.82 -4.86
N THR A 536 16.33 -1.52 -3.81
CA THR A 536 15.60 -2.66 -3.28
C THR A 536 14.57 -2.20 -2.26
N VAL A 537 13.60 -3.05 -1.93
CA VAL A 537 12.59 -2.78 -0.89
C VAL A 537 13.25 -2.50 0.46
N GLU A 538 14.26 -3.29 0.82
CA GLU A 538 14.97 -3.15 2.10
C GLU A 538 15.76 -1.85 2.19
N GLU A 539 16.37 -1.39 1.10
CA GLU A 539 17.03 -0.08 1.06
C GLU A 539 16.02 1.06 1.27
N ILE A 540 14.85 1.00 0.64
CA ILE A 540 13.79 2.00 0.81
C ILE A 540 13.28 2.00 2.26
N LYS A 541 13.01 0.84 2.87
CA LYS A 541 12.60 0.72 4.26
C LYS A 541 13.65 1.30 5.21
N THR A 542 14.91 0.93 5.04
CA THR A 542 16.01 1.44 5.84
C THR A 542 16.12 2.96 5.76
N LEU A 543 16.09 3.54 4.56
CA LEU A 543 16.15 4.99 4.39
C LEU A 543 14.95 5.71 5.00
N LEU A 544 13.75 5.10 4.89
CA LEU A 544 12.53 5.62 5.50
C LEU A 544 12.65 5.68 7.02
N TYR A 545 13.13 4.61 7.65
CA TYR A 545 13.28 4.50 9.09
C TYR A 545 14.38 5.43 9.63
N ASP A 546 15.54 5.44 9.01
CA ASP A 546 16.68 6.26 9.42
C ASP A 546 16.43 7.78 9.26
N SER A 547 15.49 8.16 8.40
CA SER A 547 15.11 9.56 8.17
C SER A 547 13.95 10.04 9.04
N ALA A 548 13.35 9.17 9.86
CA ALA A 548 12.22 9.54 10.72
C ALA A 548 12.62 10.61 11.76
N THR A 549 11.67 11.48 12.09
CA THR A 549 11.84 12.48 13.16
C THR A 549 11.68 11.81 14.52
N PRO A 550 12.69 11.87 15.43
CA PRO A 550 12.54 11.34 16.78
C PRO A 550 11.45 12.09 17.55
N ILE A 551 10.57 11.35 18.23
CA ILE A 551 9.43 11.93 18.96
C ILE A 551 9.42 11.63 20.46
N ASP A 552 10.34 10.83 20.97
CA ASP A 552 10.38 10.38 22.36
C ASP A 552 10.45 11.51 23.40
N GLU A 553 10.96 12.68 23.05
CA GLU A 553 11.00 13.87 23.92
C GLU A 553 9.60 14.43 24.24
N TYR A 554 8.63 14.19 23.36
CA TYR A 554 7.23 14.60 23.53
C TYR A 554 6.41 13.56 24.29
N ILE A 555 6.93 12.34 24.45
CA ILE A 555 6.23 11.20 25.08
C ILE A 555 6.54 11.18 26.58
N SER A 556 5.77 11.96 27.34
CA SER A 556 5.91 12.00 28.81
C SER A 556 4.61 12.43 29.49
N GLY A 557 4.41 11.98 30.73
CA GLY A 557 3.26 12.37 31.55
C GLY A 557 1.95 11.68 31.12
N THR A 558 0.86 12.44 31.18
CA THR A 558 -0.50 11.89 30.98
C THR A 558 -1.34 12.86 30.17
N LYS A 559 -1.93 12.36 29.08
CA LYS A 559 -3.01 13.05 28.38
C LYS A 559 -4.32 12.90 29.16
N GLN A 560 -5.06 14.00 29.26
CA GLN A 560 -6.45 13.96 29.71
C GLN A 560 -7.34 14.10 28.49
N TYR A 561 -8.30 13.19 28.32
CA TYR A 561 -9.18 13.16 27.16
C TYR A 561 -10.59 12.71 27.55
N ARG A 562 -11.56 12.95 26.67
CA ARG A 562 -12.93 12.43 26.75
C ARG A 562 -13.26 11.70 25.48
N LYS A 563 -13.90 10.54 25.60
CA LYS A 563 -14.40 9.87 24.38
C LYS A 563 -15.45 10.74 23.73
N TYR A 564 -15.24 11.01 22.44
CA TYR A 564 -16.27 11.62 21.61
C TYR A 564 -17.39 10.62 21.37
N VAL A 565 -18.60 10.97 21.77
CA VAL A 565 -19.79 10.12 21.59
C VAL A 565 -20.91 10.98 21.03
N ILE A 566 -21.34 10.65 19.82
CA ILE A 566 -22.53 11.24 19.21
C ILE A 566 -23.75 10.73 20.00
N ASP A 567 -24.68 11.63 20.33
CA ASP A 567 -25.99 11.33 20.93
C ASP A 567 -26.02 10.89 22.42
N LEU A 568 -25.02 11.22 23.22
CA LEU A 568 -25.17 11.04 24.68
C LEU A 568 -25.82 12.25 25.34
N GLU A 569 -26.82 11.97 26.20
CA GLU A 569 -27.44 12.98 27.08
C GLU A 569 -26.53 13.40 28.24
N GLU A 570 -25.52 12.57 28.57
CA GLU A 570 -24.57 12.80 29.66
C GLU A 570 -23.12 12.94 29.16
N SER A 571 -22.30 13.70 29.89
CA SER A 571 -20.88 13.87 29.55
C SER A 571 -20.09 12.59 29.73
N SER A 572 -19.28 12.21 28.75
CA SER A 572 -18.33 11.10 28.96
C SER A 572 -17.34 11.49 30.07
N PRO A 573 -16.99 10.58 30.99
CA PRO A 573 -16.04 10.87 32.07
C PRO A 573 -14.66 11.22 31.49
N MET A 574 -13.94 12.11 32.18
CA MET A 574 -12.53 12.38 31.87
C MET A 574 -11.73 11.12 32.05
N GLN A 575 -10.96 10.74 31.04
CA GLN A 575 -10.06 9.61 31.03
C GLN A 575 -8.60 10.08 31.06
N SER A 576 -7.73 9.20 31.55
CA SER A 576 -6.29 9.46 31.66
C SER A 576 -5.52 8.46 30.83
N PHE A 577 -4.79 8.95 29.84
CA PHE A 577 -3.91 8.16 28.98
C PHE A 577 -2.45 8.39 29.39
N LYS A 578 -1.82 7.37 29.96
CA LYS A 578 -0.41 7.41 30.34
C LYS A 578 0.46 7.22 29.12
N MET A 579 1.34 8.17 28.82
CA MET A 579 2.19 8.11 27.65
C MET A 579 3.51 7.34 27.87
N GLU A 580 3.94 7.15 29.11
CA GLU A 580 5.22 6.50 29.43
C GLU A 580 5.42 5.11 28.75
N PRO A 581 4.39 4.22 28.63
CA PRO A 581 4.54 2.95 27.93
C PRO A 581 4.88 3.07 26.44
N PHE A 582 4.58 4.21 25.82
CA PHE A 582 4.80 4.45 24.39
C PHE A 582 6.22 4.95 24.08
N LYS A 583 6.97 5.38 25.11
CA LYS A 583 8.31 5.92 24.92
C LYS A 583 9.28 4.85 24.41
N GLY A 584 9.93 5.12 23.26
CA GLY A 584 10.76 4.16 22.54
C GLY A 584 9.97 2.99 21.91
N GLN A 585 8.63 3.12 21.78
CA GLN A 585 7.74 2.07 21.27
C GLN A 585 6.88 2.55 20.09
N MET A 586 7.16 3.74 19.56
CA MET A 586 6.45 4.33 18.41
C MET A 586 7.22 4.11 17.09
N GLY A 587 7.95 3.00 16.99
CA GLY A 587 8.83 2.71 15.87
C GLY A 587 10.05 3.64 15.83
N HIS A 588 10.57 3.93 14.64
CA HIS A 588 11.73 4.80 14.43
C HIS A 588 11.43 6.29 14.65
N GLY A 589 10.17 6.66 14.89
CA GLY A 589 9.70 8.03 15.05
C GLY A 589 8.66 8.42 14.00
N GLN A 590 8.37 9.71 13.85
CA GLN A 590 7.40 10.20 12.87
C GLN A 590 8.03 10.34 11.49
N VAL A 591 7.33 9.87 10.47
CA VAL A 591 7.76 9.95 9.07
C VAL A 591 8.09 11.39 8.66
N ASN A 592 9.19 11.56 7.92
CA ASN A 592 9.69 12.86 7.46
C ASN A 592 10.02 12.82 5.98
N ALA A 593 9.13 13.36 5.15
CA ALA A 593 9.26 13.34 3.69
C ALA A 593 10.55 14.01 3.21
N TYR A 594 10.88 15.19 3.74
CA TYR A 594 12.08 15.89 3.28
C TYR A 594 13.38 15.16 3.61
N ALA A 595 13.50 14.66 4.84
CA ALA A 595 14.67 13.90 5.26
C ALA A 595 14.81 12.60 4.46
N PHE A 596 13.69 11.92 4.19
CA PHE A 596 13.67 10.71 3.35
C PHE A 596 14.13 10.98 1.91
N LEU A 597 13.63 12.03 1.26
CA LEU A 597 14.07 12.41 -0.08
C LEU A 597 15.57 12.76 -0.10
N LYS A 598 16.07 13.44 0.92
CA LYS A 598 17.50 13.73 1.06
C LYS A 598 18.34 12.47 1.25
N ALA A 599 17.83 11.48 1.97
CA ALA A 599 18.47 10.17 2.10
C ALA A 599 18.53 9.43 0.75
N ILE A 600 17.44 9.42 -0.03
CA ILE A 600 17.39 8.89 -1.41
C ILE A 600 18.43 9.59 -2.32
N GLU A 601 18.61 10.90 -2.20
CA GLU A 601 19.60 11.64 -2.98
C GLU A 601 21.04 11.12 -2.73
N GLY A 602 21.34 10.68 -1.51
CA GLY A 602 22.64 10.15 -1.10
C GLY A 602 22.86 8.66 -1.35
N ALA A 603 21.83 7.90 -1.66
CA ALA A 603 21.84 6.44 -1.70
C ALA A 603 21.44 5.87 -3.07
N GLY A 604 21.27 4.53 -3.14
CA GLY A 604 20.85 3.80 -4.32
C GLY A 604 21.90 3.71 -5.42
N VAL A 605 21.61 2.90 -6.42
CA VAL A 605 22.45 2.75 -7.62
C VAL A 605 21.80 3.44 -8.81
N LYS A 606 22.59 3.88 -9.77
CA LYS A 606 22.04 4.43 -11.01
C LYS A 606 21.39 3.32 -11.83
N MET A 607 20.17 3.59 -12.32
CA MET A 607 19.43 2.69 -13.20
C MET A 607 20.26 2.29 -14.42
N THR A 608 19.94 1.16 -15.01
CA THR A 608 20.47 0.77 -16.32
C THR A 608 19.95 1.70 -17.40
N PHE A 609 20.65 1.76 -18.52
CA PHE A 609 20.22 2.60 -19.65
C PHE A 609 18.92 2.04 -20.23
N PRO A 610 17.85 2.86 -20.38
CA PRO A 610 16.52 2.35 -20.75
C PRO A 610 16.45 1.98 -22.23
N ASN A 611 15.50 1.13 -22.58
CA ASN A 611 15.09 0.94 -23.96
C ASN A 611 14.61 2.26 -24.56
N ILE A 612 14.88 2.49 -25.84
CA ILE A 612 14.54 3.72 -26.55
C ILE A 612 13.41 3.45 -27.55
N PHE A 613 12.37 4.27 -27.50
CA PHE A 613 11.26 4.23 -28.44
C PHE A 613 11.22 5.54 -29.22
N LEU A 614 11.13 5.44 -30.55
CA LEU A 614 11.18 6.57 -31.47
C LEU A 614 10.18 6.39 -32.62
N ASP A 615 9.62 7.50 -33.10
CA ASP A 615 9.04 7.54 -34.45
C ASP A 615 10.16 7.67 -35.49
N VAL A 616 9.84 7.35 -36.74
CA VAL A 616 10.76 7.59 -37.88
C VAL A 616 11.04 9.10 -37.97
N GLU A 617 12.32 9.47 -38.12
CA GLU A 617 12.85 10.85 -38.14
C GLU A 617 12.77 11.59 -36.78
N ALA A 618 12.17 10.99 -35.75
CA ALA A 618 12.17 11.57 -34.39
C ALA A 618 13.54 11.46 -33.72
N GLN A 619 13.83 12.42 -32.83
CA GLN A 619 15.04 12.44 -32.02
C GLN A 619 14.73 12.39 -30.54
N LYS A 620 15.49 11.57 -29.80
CA LYS A 620 15.46 11.53 -28.34
C LYS A 620 16.86 11.84 -27.79
N VAL A 621 16.90 12.86 -26.93
CA VAL A 621 18.16 13.29 -26.29
C VAL A 621 18.21 12.66 -24.90
N VAL A 622 19.28 11.92 -24.62
CA VAL A 622 19.51 11.29 -23.31
C VAL A 622 20.82 11.78 -22.73
N ASP A 623 20.81 12.12 -21.44
CA ASP A 623 22.01 12.45 -20.69
C ASP A 623 22.58 11.18 -20.04
N PRO A 624 23.69 10.61 -20.54
CA PRO A 624 24.25 9.38 -20.02
C PRO A 624 24.76 9.53 -18.57
N ALA A 625 25.10 10.75 -18.13
CA ALA A 625 25.53 10.99 -16.75
C ALA A 625 24.43 10.73 -15.70
N MET A 626 23.17 10.70 -16.13
CA MET A 626 22.06 10.30 -15.25
C MET A 626 22.07 8.79 -14.94
N TYR A 627 22.62 7.96 -15.84
CA TYR A 627 22.58 6.50 -15.74
C TYR A 627 23.91 5.88 -15.33
N MET A 628 25.03 6.51 -15.63
CA MET A 628 26.37 6.00 -15.29
C MET A 628 27.35 7.11 -14.92
N ASP A 629 28.40 6.76 -14.20
CA ASP A 629 29.41 7.72 -13.78
C ASP A 629 30.41 8.00 -14.90
N GLY A 630 30.98 9.20 -14.87
CA GLY A 630 32.00 9.63 -15.82
C GLY A 630 31.58 10.84 -16.64
N THR A 631 32.51 11.35 -17.43
CA THR A 631 32.30 12.53 -18.29
C THR A 631 32.54 12.22 -19.78
N SER A 632 32.93 10.97 -20.09
CA SER A 632 33.17 10.52 -21.44
C SER A 632 32.37 9.25 -21.72
N PHE A 633 31.53 9.30 -22.73
CA PHE A 633 30.67 8.20 -23.10
C PHE A 633 30.81 7.90 -24.59
N THR A 634 30.69 6.62 -24.93
CA THR A 634 30.61 6.15 -26.31
C THR A 634 29.31 5.40 -26.51
N VAL A 635 28.70 5.54 -27.67
CA VAL A 635 27.47 4.85 -28.07
C VAL A 635 27.74 4.05 -29.34
N LYS A 636 27.18 2.83 -29.39
CA LYS A 636 27.20 1.98 -30.58
C LYS A 636 25.77 1.51 -30.84
N VAL A 637 25.32 1.57 -32.07
CA VAL A 637 24.09 0.98 -32.55
C VAL A 637 24.45 -0.15 -33.50
N ASP A 638 23.83 -1.32 -33.35
CA ASP A 638 24.21 -2.51 -34.12
C ASP A 638 23.67 -2.46 -35.57
N ASP A 639 22.47 -1.87 -35.77
CA ASP A 639 21.90 -1.66 -37.12
C ASP A 639 21.51 -0.18 -37.32
N GLU A 640 22.42 0.58 -37.93
CA GLU A 640 22.20 2.00 -38.21
C GLU A 640 21.14 2.27 -39.30
N SER A 641 20.66 1.23 -39.98
CA SER A 641 19.53 1.38 -40.91
C SER A 641 18.17 1.50 -40.17
N VAL A 642 18.11 1.09 -38.92
CA VAL A 642 16.92 1.20 -38.05
C VAL A 642 16.98 2.49 -37.23
N ALA A 643 18.10 2.74 -36.56
CA ALA A 643 18.31 3.93 -35.74
C ALA A 643 19.79 4.33 -35.73
N THR A 644 20.08 5.63 -35.58
CA THR A 644 21.44 6.15 -35.39
C THR A 644 21.57 6.82 -34.03
N ALA A 645 22.82 6.93 -33.53
CA ALA A 645 23.12 7.65 -32.31
C ALA A 645 24.39 8.49 -32.46
N ALA A 646 24.42 9.70 -31.88
CA ALA A 646 25.56 10.58 -31.86
C ALA A 646 25.75 11.21 -30.48
N VAL A 647 27.00 11.35 -30.04
CA VAL A 647 27.34 12.08 -28.81
C VAL A 647 27.60 13.55 -29.15
N THR A 648 26.82 14.46 -28.59
CA THR A 648 26.93 15.90 -28.81
C THR A 648 26.84 16.61 -27.46
N ASN A 649 27.86 17.40 -27.10
CA ASN A 649 27.91 18.14 -25.82
C ASN A 649 27.68 17.26 -24.59
N GLY A 650 28.22 16.04 -24.58
CA GLY A 650 28.08 15.09 -23.47
C GLY A 650 26.74 14.35 -23.40
N LYS A 651 25.80 14.64 -24.32
CA LYS A 651 24.51 13.96 -24.44
C LYS A 651 24.47 13.05 -25.65
N ILE A 652 23.67 11.99 -25.58
CA ILE A 652 23.45 11.07 -26.69
C ILE A 652 22.14 11.47 -27.37
N ILE A 653 22.21 11.67 -28.69
CA ILE A 653 21.04 11.94 -29.52
C ILE A 653 20.77 10.68 -30.34
N PHE A 654 19.66 10.01 -30.07
CA PHE A 654 19.16 8.89 -30.85
C PHE A 654 18.21 9.42 -31.93
N THR A 655 18.31 8.88 -33.14
CA THR A 655 17.43 9.28 -34.29
C THR A 655 16.85 8.02 -34.92
N GLY A 656 15.51 7.94 -35.02
CA GLY A 656 14.81 6.88 -35.74
C GLY A 656 15.00 7.01 -37.26
N VAL A 657 15.42 5.95 -37.94
CA VAL A 657 15.67 5.94 -39.39
C VAL A 657 14.60 5.19 -40.15
N LYS A 658 14.24 3.99 -39.67
CA LYS A 658 13.27 3.12 -40.32
C LYS A 658 12.58 2.25 -39.27
N GLU A 659 11.31 1.94 -39.45
CA GLU A 659 10.60 1.01 -38.59
C GLU A 659 11.33 -0.32 -38.43
N GLY A 660 11.50 -0.77 -37.17
CA GLY A 660 12.21 -1.98 -36.79
C GLY A 660 12.76 -1.91 -35.37
N GLN A 661 13.54 -2.90 -35.01
CA GLN A 661 14.25 -2.96 -33.74
C GLN A 661 15.74 -3.20 -33.98
N THR A 662 16.57 -2.58 -33.16
CA THR A 662 18.02 -2.79 -33.11
C THR A 662 18.51 -2.75 -31.67
N THR A 663 19.61 -3.43 -31.39
CA THR A 663 20.32 -3.27 -30.11
C THR A 663 21.31 -2.10 -30.18
N ALA A 664 21.52 -1.47 -29.05
CA ALA A 664 22.54 -0.45 -28.87
C ALA A 664 23.25 -0.64 -27.52
N SER A 665 24.43 -0.06 -27.40
CA SER A 665 25.18 -0.05 -26.15
C SER A 665 25.76 1.33 -25.87
N VAL A 666 25.77 1.72 -24.60
CA VAL A 666 26.47 2.90 -24.09
C VAL A 666 27.56 2.45 -23.14
N THR A 667 28.76 2.93 -23.35
CA THR A 667 29.94 2.61 -22.50
C THR A 667 30.48 3.88 -21.84
N GLY A 668 30.58 3.84 -20.53
CA GLY A 668 31.19 4.85 -19.67
C GLY A 668 31.91 4.17 -18.50
N SER A 669 31.47 4.37 -17.25
CA SER A 669 31.98 3.61 -16.08
C SER A 669 31.62 2.12 -16.14
N ARG A 670 30.58 1.78 -16.87
CA ARG A 670 30.12 0.43 -17.21
C ARG A 670 29.64 0.41 -18.66
N THR A 671 29.22 -0.74 -19.15
CA THR A 671 28.54 -0.87 -20.45
C THR A 671 27.13 -1.37 -20.23
N ASP A 672 26.15 -0.57 -20.66
CA ASP A 672 24.74 -0.95 -20.67
C ASP A 672 24.31 -1.22 -22.11
N SER A 673 23.55 -2.32 -22.30
CA SER A 673 22.97 -2.70 -23.59
C SER A 673 21.45 -2.60 -23.49
N PHE A 674 20.79 -2.08 -24.51
CA PHE A 674 19.36 -1.83 -24.56
C PHE A 674 18.82 -1.93 -25.98
N VAL A 675 17.50 -1.95 -26.13
CA VAL A 675 16.82 -2.05 -27.42
C VAL A 675 16.35 -0.67 -27.85
N ILE A 676 16.55 -0.35 -29.12
CA ILE A 676 15.90 0.79 -29.80
C ILE A 676 14.79 0.24 -30.69
N THR A 677 13.56 0.68 -30.46
CA THR A 677 12.40 0.37 -31.28
C THR A 677 11.95 1.62 -32.02
N VAL A 678 11.91 1.54 -33.33
CA VAL A 678 11.37 2.60 -34.19
C VAL A 678 10.04 2.13 -34.76
N ARG A 679 8.95 2.83 -34.40
CA ARG A 679 7.58 2.50 -34.82
C ARG A 679 6.71 3.74 -34.80
N LYS A 680 5.65 3.75 -35.63
CA LYS A 680 4.67 4.84 -35.64
C LYS A 680 3.94 4.92 -34.30
N GLY A 681 3.81 6.14 -33.78
CA GLY A 681 3.14 6.38 -32.50
C GLY A 681 3.94 5.95 -31.27
N ALA A 682 5.28 5.87 -31.38
CA ALA A 682 6.17 5.52 -30.27
C ALA A 682 6.24 6.60 -29.18
N GLU A 683 5.91 7.84 -29.47
CA GLU A 683 5.80 8.92 -28.49
C GLU A 683 4.43 8.86 -27.81
N GLY A 684 4.40 8.55 -26.53
CA GLY A 684 3.18 8.53 -25.72
C GLY A 684 2.86 7.22 -25.01
N ASN A 685 3.50 6.13 -25.35
CA ASN A 685 3.37 4.90 -24.58
C ASN A 685 4.29 4.96 -23.36
N GLY A 686 3.74 5.44 -22.25
CA GLY A 686 4.41 5.69 -20.99
C GLY A 686 4.89 4.45 -20.24
N TRP A 687 5.49 3.49 -20.93
CA TRP A 687 6.24 2.42 -20.29
C TRP A 687 7.73 2.72 -20.39
N LEU A 688 8.19 3.55 -19.45
CA LEU A 688 9.59 3.58 -18.96
C LEU A 688 9.68 4.40 -17.70
#